data_1202959d3fcf6e0500f8f340a78f4354
#
_entry.id   1202959d3fcf6e0500f8f340a78f4354
#
_cell.length_a   1.000
_cell.length_b   1.000
_cell.length_c   1.000
_cell.angle_alpha   90.00
_cell.angle_beta   90.00
_cell.angle_gamma   90.00
#
_symmetry.space_group_name_H-M   'P 1'
#
loop_
_entity.id
_entity.type
_entity.pdbx_description
1 polymer ?
#
loop_
_entity_poly.entity_id
_entity_poly.type
_entity_poly.pdbx_seq_one_letter_code
_entity_poly.pdbx_strand_id
1 'polypeptide(L)'
;MTDLAGLNIKYLPGVGPKRAELLNKELEIFTYLDLLHYYPYKYIDRSKTYKINEIDGSMPYIQLRGKIVSYTTHGEGARRRLTALFSDGSGVIELVWFKGIRYITDRYKPGTEYTLFGKPTLFNGKFNIAHPELDPIDDRIDNTTGLQGYYTTTEKMKNAFLNSKAIQKMVYTLLSGIQNPLPETLPLPIISRMQLMSSTDALRNIHFPVTIGHLRRAEFRLKFEELFYLQLHILRYTRLRNLKLGGFRFDHIGNYFNDFYHQVLPFELTQAQKRVIKEIRADMGSGRQMNRLLQGDVGSGKTLVALMSMLIAVDNGYQACLMAPTEILATQHYEGLKKMVEPLGLRIELLTGSVSKKRRAPILEGLLTGEINLLIGTHALLEDSVNFANLGFVVIDEQHRFGVEQRARLWRKNKIPPHILVMTATPIPRTLAMTVYGDLDVSVIDQLPPGRKPIQTLLQYDNKRAQLYASLRKQLQIGRQAYIVYPLIQESEKSDLKNLEEGYEHIREIFPEYQVCMVHGKMKAAEKETEMQKFVSGEARIMVATTVIEVGVNVPNASVMIIENAERFGLAQLHQLRGRVGRGAEQSYCILMTSYKINQDTRKRLEIMAETNDGFRIAEADMQMRGPGDMEGTQQSGIAFNLQIANLAKDAQILQVARDEAGKPLDSDELLERPENQIVRKELNRIFEKQKNWGLIS
;
A
#
# COMPACT_ATOMS: atom_id res chain seq x y z
N MET A 1 16.61 0.72 37.49
CA MET A 1 16.10 0.21 36.22
C MET A 1 17.23 0.20 35.22
N THR A 2 17.53 -0.92 34.60
CA THR A 2 18.61 -1.01 33.62
C THR A 2 18.15 -0.29 32.36
N ASP A 3 18.78 0.82 32.01
CA ASP A 3 18.48 1.57 30.77
C ASP A 3 19.07 0.83 29.57
N LEU A 4 18.31 -0.11 29.02
CA LEU A 4 18.74 -0.89 27.84
C LEU A 4 18.93 -0.04 26.58
N ALA A 5 18.30 1.12 26.50
CA ALA A 5 18.43 2.06 25.39
C ALA A 5 19.77 2.84 25.45
N GLY A 6 20.31 3.06 26.64
CA GLY A 6 21.62 3.70 26.85
C GLY A 6 22.81 2.75 26.76
N LEU A 7 22.59 1.42 26.80
CA LEU A 7 23.67 0.44 26.77
C LEU A 7 24.06 0.09 25.32
N ASN A 8 25.30 0.42 24.95
CA ASN A 8 25.81 0.14 23.61
C ASN A 8 26.06 -1.36 23.41
N ILE A 9 25.68 -1.87 22.24
CA ILE A 9 25.73 -3.31 21.88
C ILE A 9 27.15 -3.91 21.99
N LYS A 10 28.21 -3.11 21.85
CA LYS A 10 29.60 -3.57 21.96
C LYS A 10 29.96 -4.17 23.32
N TYR A 11 29.22 -3.82 24.38
CA TYR A 11 29.42 -4.32 25.72
C TYR A 11 28.71 -5.63 26.03
N LEU A 12 27.84 -6.11 25.11
CA LEU A 12 27.20 -7.40 25.27
C LEU A 12 28.25 -8.53 25.17
N PRO A 13 28.31 -9.45 26.16
CA PRO A 13 29.20 -10.59 26.09
C PRO A 13 29.11 -11.36 24.77
N GLY A 14 30.25 -11.54 24.11
CA GLY A 14 30.32 -12.22 22.80
C GLY A 14 30.14 -11.32 21.57
N VAL A 15 29.90 -10.02 21.72
CA VAL A 15 29.81 -9.06 20.58
C VAL A 15 31.18 -8.43 20.29
N GLY A 16 31.69 -7.61 21.16
CA GLY A 16 32.94 -6.86 20.96
C GLY A 16 32.90 -5.81 19.83
N PRO A 17 33.96 -5.00 19.64
CA PRO A 17 33.91 -3.85 18.71
C PRO A 17 33.66 -4.22 17.25
N LYS A 18 34.33 -5.26 16.71
CA LYS A 18 34.21 -5.65 15.29
C LYS A 18 32.80 -6.14 14.92
N ARG A 19 32.17 -6.94 15.79
CA ARG A 19 30.81 -7.41 15.57
C ARG A 19 29.78 -6.30 15.78
N ALA A 20 30.02 -5.41 16.74
CA ALA A 20 29.17 -4.24 16.97
C ALA A 20 29.16 -3.32 15.75
N GLU A 21 30.31 -3.05 15.13
CA GLU A 21 30.40 -2.25 13.91
C GLU A 21 29.57 -2.87 12.76
N LEU A 22 29.63 -4.19 12.62
CA LEU A 22 28.88 -4.89 11.58
C LEU A 22 27.37 -4.88 11.86
N LEU A 23 26.94 -5.08 13.12
CA LEU A 23 25.56 -4.96 13.54
C LEU A 23 25.00 -3.56 13.31
N ASN A 24 25.81 -2.53 13.61
CA ASN A 24 25.43 -1.13 13.38
C ASN A 24 25.24 -0.81 11.89
N LYS A 25 26.17 -1.28 11.02
CA LYS A 25 26.15 -0.96 9.59
C LYS A 25 25.12 -1.74 8.79
N GLU A 26 24.93 -3.02 9.13
CA GLU A 26 24.11 -3.93 8.31
C GLU A 26 22.69 -4.06 8.85
N LEU A 27 22.44 -3.84 10.15
CA LEU A 27 21.15 -4.05 10.80
C LEU A 27 20.66 -2.85 11.62
N GLU A 28 21.44 -1.75 11.69
CA GLU A 28 21.13 -0.57 12.52
C GLU A 28 20.93 -0.87 14.02
N ILE A 29 21.58 -1.93 14.52
CA ILE A 29 21.53 -2.33 15.93
C ILE A 29 22.69 -1.65 16.68
N PHE A 30 22.39 -0.66 17.51
CA PHE A 30 23.36 0.14 18.28
C PHE A 30 23.32 -0.18 19.76
N THR A 31 22.16 -0.54 20.30
CA THR A 31 21.90 -0.72 21.73
C THR A 31 21.38 -2.11 22.06
N TYR A 32 21.33 -2.43 23.36
CA TYR A 32 20.71 -3.66 23.83
C TYR A 32 19.21 -3.69 23.48
N LEU A 33 18.55 -2.54 23.54
CA LEU A 33 17.13 -2.44 23.21
C LEU A 33 16.88 -2.70 21.72
N ASP A 34 17.74 -2.17 20.84
CA ASP A 34 17.63 -2.41 19.38
C ASP A 34 17.74 -3.91 19.08
N LEU A 35 18.65 -4.62 19.77
CA LEU A 35 18.78 -6.08 19.60
C LEU A 35 17.52 -6.83 20.06
N LEU A 36 16.85 -6.40 21.15
CA LEU A 36 15.58 -7.01 21.58
C LEU A 36 14.41 -6.71 20.65
N HIS A 37 14.45 -5.62 19.89
CA HIS A 37 13.47 -5.29 18.88
C HIS A 37 13.82 -5.83 17.49
N TYR A 38 14.93 -6.54 17.34
CA TYR A 38 15.27 -7.23 16.11
C TYR A 38 14.64 -8.62 16.08
N TYR A 39 13.41 -8.71 15.58
CA TYR A 39 12.57 -9.90 15.68
C TYR A 39 12.94 -10.99 14.65
N PRO A 40 12.71 -12.28 14.95
CA PRO A 40 12.80 -13.35 13.97
C PRO A 40 11.77 -13.16 12.85
N TYR A 41 12.18 -13.39 11.61
CA TYR A 41 11.26 -13.30 10.46
C TYR A 41 10.47 -14.59 10.20
N LYS A 42 10.90 -15.71 10.75
CA LYS A 42 10.22 -17.01 10.71
C LYS A 42 10.59 -17.86 11.90
N TYR A 43 9.75 -18.84 12.19
CA TYR A 43 9.99 -19.84 13.22
C TYR A 43 10.00 -21.23 12.60
N ILE A 44 10.87 -22.07 13.11
CA ILE A 44 10.97 -23.48 12.72
C ILE A 44 10.68 -24.31 13.96
N ASP A 45 9.72 -25.21 13.81
CA ASP A 45 9.39 -26.17 14.87
C ASP A 45 10.43 -27.28 14.87
N ARG A 46 11.23 -27.34 15.94
CA ARG A 46 12.20 -28.40 16.19
C ARG A 46 11.74 -29.37 17.30
N SER A 47 10.48 -29.27 17.71
CA SER A 47 9.93 -30.17 18.73
C SER A 47 9.76 -31.60 18.24
N LYS A 48 9.59 -31.79 16.93
CA LYS A 48 9.38 -33.10 16.33
C LYS A 48 10.64 -33.61 15.62
N THR A 49 11.19 -34.69 16.12
CA THR A 49 12.23 -35.45 15.44
C THR A 49 11.56 -36.58 14.62
N TYR A 50 11.76 -36.52 13.31
CA TYR A 50 11.25 -37.52 12.37
C TYR A 50 12.21 -38.68 12.23
N LYS A 51 11.71 -39.81 11.77
CA LYS A 51 12.55 -40.93 11.30
C LYS A 51 12.73 -40.80 9.78
N ILE A 52 13.86 -41.32 9.29
CA ILE A 52 14.20 -41.27 7.86
C ILE A 52 13.14 -41.97 7.00
N ASN A 53 12.54 -43.05 7.51
CA ASN A 53 11.47 -43.77 6.82
C ASN A 53 10.11 -43.04 6.79
N GLU A 54 9.96 -41.97 7.55
CA GLU A 54 8.75 -41.11 7.58
C GLU A 54 8.83 -39.94 6.58
N ILE A 55 9.97 -39.77 5.90
CA ILE A 55 10.20 -38.63 5.03
C ILE A 55 9.36 -38.75 3.76
N ASP A 56 8.58 -37.70 3.47
CA ASP A 56 7.88 -37.55 2.20
C ASP A 56 8.34 -36.25 1.49
N GLY A 57 8.00 -36.13 0.20
CA GLY A 57 8.40 -34.98 -0.63
C GLY A 57 7.66 -33.65 -0.31
N SER A 58 6.67 -33.69 0.58
CA SER A 58 5.88 -32.51 0.95
C SER A 58 6.44 -31.75 2.16
N MET A 59 7.36 -32.38 2.90
CA MET A 59 7.90 -31.82 4.14
C MET A 59 8.81 -30.61 3.89
N PRO A 60 8.55 -29.43 4.50
CA PRO A 60 9.33 -28.22 4.23
C PRO A 60 10.73 -28.25 4.85
N TYR A 61 10.83 -28.61 6.13
CA TYR A 61 12.06 -28.77 6.91
C TYR A 61 11.83 -29.81 7.99
N ILE A 62 12.82 -30.66 8.21
CA ILE A 62 12.74 -31.77 9.19
C ILE A 62 13.96 -31.79 10.10
N GLN A 63 13.75 -32.29 11.30
CA GLN A 63 14.81 -32.66 12.23
C GLN A 63 14.92 -34.21 12.30
N LEU A 64 16.15 -34.69 12.18
CA LEU A 64 16.48 -36.12 12.31
C LEU A 64 17.53 -36.28 13.39
N ARG A 65 17.57 -37.42 14.05
CA ARG A 65 18.63 -37.81 14.97
C ARG A 65 19.29 -39.10 14.49
N GLY A 66 20.61 -39.09 14.32
CA GLY A 66 21.31 -40.25 13.78
C GLY A 66 22.82 -40.05 13.72
N LYS A 67 23.50 -40.91 12.97
CA LYS A 67 24.95 -40.93 12.82
C LYS A 67 25.38 -40.79 11.37
N ILE A 68 26.48 -40.11 11.14
CA ILE A 68 27.17 -40.12 9.86
C ILE A 68 27.85 -41.49 9.73
N VAL A 69 27.52 -42.20 8.68
CA VAL A 69 28.07 -43.54 8.41
C VAL A 69 29.37 -43.44 7.65
N SER A 70 29.39 -42.69 6.55
CA SER A 70 30.55 -42.54 5.67
C SER A 70 30.51 -41.23 4.90
N TYR A 71 31.67 -40.81 4.41
CA TYR A 71 31.84 -39.71 3.48
C TYR A 71 32.32 -40.19 2.11
N THR A 72 31.82 -39.54 1.06
CA THR A 72 32.31 -39.75 -0.31
C THR A 72 32.48 -38.39 -0.97
N THR A 73 33.63 -38.19 -1.62
CA THR A 73 33.89 -36.96 -2.38
C THR A 73 33.74 -37.23 -3.86
N HIS A 74 32.97 -36.42 -4.58
CA HIS A 74 32.74 -36.56 -6.01
C HIS A 74 33.24 -35.31 -6.75
N GLY A 75 33.81 -35.49 -7.94
CA GLY A 75 34.30 -34.44 -8.84
C GLY A 75 35.61 -33.78 -8.40
N GLU A 76 36.16 -32.97 -9.29
CA GLU A 76 37.42 -32.22 -9.08
C GLU A 76 37.23 -30.74 -9.29
N GLY A 77 38.13 -29.94 -8.72
CA GLY A 77 38.14 -28.48 -8.86
C GLY A 77 36.86 -27.82 -8.36
N ALA A 78 36.30 -26.92 -9.16
CA ALA A 78 35.07 -26.15 -8.82
C ALA A 78 33.79 -27.01 -8.76
N ARG A 79 33.77 -28.19 -9.35
CA ARG A 79 32.66 -29.17 -9.34
C ARG A 79 32.74 -30.17 -8.20
N ARG A 80 33.68 -30.01 -7.27
CA ARG A 80 33.86 -30.90 -6.13
C ARG A 80 32.73 -30.79 -5.15
N ARG A 81 32.09 -31.92 -4.79
CA ARG A 81 31.03 -32.00 -3.77
C ARG A 81 31.35 -33.12 -2.77
N LEU A 82 30.95 -32.89 -1.53
CA LEU A 82 31.00 -33.92 -0.48
C LEU A 82 29.60 -34.48 -0.30
N THR A 83 29.51 -35.79 -0.23
CA THR A 83 28.29 -36.49 0.19
C THR A 83 28.58 -37.30 1.45
N ALA A 84 27.60 -37.40 2.33
CA ALA A 84 27.66 -38.25 3.52
C ALA A 84 26.38 -39.11 3.58
N LEU A 85 26.54 -40.38 4.00
CA LEU A 85 25.41 -41.22 4.35
C LEU A 85 25.09 -40.98 5.84
N PHE A 86 23.84 -40.63 6.11
CA PHE A 86 23.34 -40.41 7.47
C PHE A 86 22.25 -41.44 7.79
N SER A 87 22.34 -42.11 8.94
CA SER A 87 21.41 -43.16 9.35
C SER A 87 20.90 -42.93 10.77
N ASP A 88 19.61 -43.20 10.95
CA ASP A 88 18.93 -43.18 12.27
C ASP A 88 18.54 -44.62 12.69
N GLY A 89 18.96 -45.64 11.93
CA GLY A 89 18.55 -47.02 12.14
C GLY A 89 17.24 -47.41 11.45
N SER A 90 16.37 -46.47 11.06
CA SER A 90 15.14 -46.73 10.30
C SER A 90 15.36 -46.64 8.79
N GLY A 91 16.40 -45.90 8.37
CA GLY A 91 16.74 -45.67 6.98
C GLY A 91 18.09 -45.00 6.82
N VAL A 92 18.38 -44.60 5.58
CA VAL A 92 19.60 -43.87 5.22
C VAL A 92 19.22 -42.72 4.29
N ILE A 93 19.73 -41.51 4.57
CA ILE A 93 19.57 -40.34 3.73
C ILE A 93 20.94 -39.76 3.33
N GLU A 94 21.03 -39.19 2.12
CA GLU A 94 22.25 -38.57 1.63
C GLU A 94 22.31 -37.11 2.01
N LEU A 95 23.40 -36.67 2.60
CA LEU A 95 23.69 -35.26 2.91
C LEU A 95 24.69 -34.75 1.87
N VAL A 96 24.49 -33.54 1.34
CA VAL A 96 25.31 -33.00 0.25
C VAL A 96 25.84 -31.61 0.59
N TRP A 97 27.15 -31.40 0.40
CA TRP A 97 27.81 -30.08 0.53
C TRP A 97 28.60 -29.74 -0.72
N PHE A 98 28.41 -28.54 -1.22
CA PHE A 98 29.13 -28.00 -2.38
C PHE A 98 30.27 -27.05 -1.99
N LYS A 99 30.38 -26.67 -0.72
CA LYS A 99 31.40 -25.76 -0.18
C LYS A 99 31.82 -26.21 1.21
N GLY A 100 33.03 -25.79 1.62
CA GLY A 100 33.51 -26.01 3.00
C GLY A 100 33.85 -27.48 3.33
N ILE A 101 34.21 -28.31 2.35
CA ILE A 101 34.41 -29.78 2.49
C ILE A 101 35.37 -30.11 3.64
N ARG A 102 36.54 -29.48 3.70
CA ARG A 102 37.53 -29.76 4.77
C ARG A 102 36.95 -29.43 6.15
N TYR A 103 36.28 -28.29 6.27
CA TYR A 103 35.64 -27.87 7.54
C TYR A 103 34.61 -28.90 8.00
N ILE A 104 33.80 -29.42 7.10
CA ILE A 104 32.76 -30.42 7.40
C ILE A 104 33.39 -31.74 7.90
N THR A 105 34.36 -32.26 7.19
CA THR A 105 35.00 -33.52 7.56
C THR A 105 35.84 -33.44 8.83
N ASP A 106 36.41 -32.26 9.11
CA ASP A 106 37.17 -32.03 10.35
C ASP A 106 36.26 -31.86 11.57
N ARG A 107 35.12 -31.25 11.39
CA ARG A 107 34.16 -30.91 12.47
C ARG A 107 33.24 -32.10 12.84
N TYR A 108 32.72 -32.79 11.84
CA TYR A 108 31.75 -33.85 12.06
C TYR A 108 32.38 -35.22 11.79
N LYS A 109 32.41 -36.09 12.79
CA LYS A 109 33.09 -37.40 12.69
C LYS A 109 32.07 -38.50 12.47
N PRO A 110 32.41 -39.50 11.61
CA PRO A 110 31.60 -40.70 11.47
C PRO A 110 31.44 -41.44 12.80
N GLY A 111 30.31 -42.09 13.00
CA GLY A 111 29.96 -42.82 14.20
C GLY A 111 29.45 -41.99 15.38
N THR A 112 29.64 -40.66 15.36
CA THR A 112 29.08 -39.77 16.38
C THR A 112 27.62 -39.44 16.08
N GLU A 113 26.81 -39.35 17.12
CA GLU A 113 25.39 -38.96 17.00
C GLU A 113 25.27 -37.46 16.83
N TYR A 114 24.43 -37.06 15.85
CA TYR A 114 24.10 -35.67 15.56
C TYR A 114 22.59 -35.48 15.45
N THR A 115 22.13 -34.33 15.85
CA THR A 115 20.85 -33.81 15.41
C THR A 115 21.07 -33.09 14.08
N LEU A 116 20.36 -33.53 13.05
CA LEU A 116 20.41 -32.98 11.70
C LEU A 116 19.15 -32.19 11.44
N PHE A 117 19.30 -31.02 10.87
CA PHE A 117 18.17 -30.20 10.44
C PHE A 117 18.37 -29.76 8.98
N GLY A 118 17.32 -29.92 8.15
CA GLY A 118 17.38 -29.52 6.75
C GLY A 118 16.09 -29.79 5.97
N LYS A 119 16.08 -29.34 4.72
CA LYS A 119 14.95 -29.57 3.80
C LYS A 119 15.22 -30.81 2.98
N PRO A 120 14.39 -31.86 3.07
CA PRO A 120 14.52 -33.02 2.19
C PRO A 120 14.14 -32.64 0.77
N THR A 121 14.93 -33.10 -0.20
CA THR A 121 14.68 -32.94 -1.64
C THR A 121 14.80 -34.27 -2.34
N LEU A 122 13.91 -34.55 -3.28
CA LEU A 122 13.96 -35.78 -4.06
C LEU A 122 14.85 -35.56 -5.29
N PHE A 123 15.92 -36.34 -5.40
CA PHE A 123 16.82 -36.32 -6.54
C PHE A 123 17.15 -37.73 -6.97
N ASN A 124 16.94 -38.05 -8.24
CA ASN A 124 17.13 -39.42 -8.80
C ASN A 124 16.44 -40.54 -7.99
N GLY A 125 15.20 -40.27 -7.52
CA GLY A 125 14.41 -41.22 -6.77
C GLY A 125 14.85 -41.46 -5.31
N LYS A 126 15.84 -40.70 -4.81
CA LYS A 126 16.31 -40.76 -3.42
C LYS A 126 16.16 -39.40 -2.74
N PHE A 127 15.84 -39.43 -1.45
CA PHE A 127 15.84 -38.21 -0.66
C PHE A 127 17.27 -37.81 -0.28
N ASN A 128 17.57 -36.52 -0.43
CA ASN A 128 18.81 -35.92 0.04
C ASN A 128 18.54 -34.60 0.77
N ILE A 129 19.52 -34.15 1.54
CA ILE A 129 19.48 -32.82 2.21
C ILE A 129 20.76 -32.08 1.85
N ALA A 130 20.61 -30.96 1.16
CA ALA A 130 21.70 -30.07 0.79
C ALA A 130 22.05 -29.11 1.92
N HIS A 131 23.35 -29.01 2.25
CA HIS A 131 23.86 -28.14 3.30
C HIS A 131 23.10 -28.23 4.63
N PRO A 132 22.88 -29.44 5.20
CA PRO A 132 22.19 -29.58 6.47
C PRO A 132 22.95 -28.91 7.61
N GLU A 133 22.20 -28.47 8.62
CA GLU A 133 22.76 -28.12 9.92
C GLU A 133 22.94 -29.40 10.72
N LEU A 134 24.16 -29.57 11.29
CA LEU A 134 24.49 -30.69 12.16
C LEU A 134 24.94 -30.14 13.50
N ASP A 135 24.29 -30.57 14.57
CA ASP A 135 24.68 -30.25 15.95
C ASP A 135 25.00 -31.53 16.70
N PRO A 136 26.17 -31.66 17.36
CA PRO A 136 26.44 -32.77 18.25
C PRO A 136 25.38 -32.83 19.35
N ILE A 137 24.97 -34.01 19.74
CA ILE A 137 24.06 -34.19 20.85
C ILE A 137 24.86 -33.92 22.12
N ASP A 138 24.55 -32.80 22.79
CA ASP A 138 25.08 -32.47 24.11
C ASP A 138 23.90 -32.57 25.09
N ASP A 139 23.95 -33.58 25.97
CA ASP A 139 22.90 -33.82 26.97
C ASP A 139 22.72 -32.64 27.99
N ARG A 140 23.62 -31.65 27.93
CA ARG A 140 23.56 -30.45 28.75
C ARG A 140 22.81 -29.28 28.11
N ILE A 141 22.45 -29.36 26.81
CA ILE A 141 21.81 -28.28 26.06
C ILE A 141 20.60 -28.87 25.28
N ASP A 142 19.82 -29.74 25.90
CA ASP A 142 18.58 -30.26 25.29
C ASP A 142 17.42 -29.25 25.41
N ASN A 143 17.73 -27.94 25.30
CA ASN A 143 16.75 -26.84 25.18
C ASN A 143 16.34 -26.58 23.71
N THR A 144 16.55 -27.53 22.81
CA THR A 144 16.17 -27.41 21.39
C THR A 144 14.80 -28.03 21.07
N THR A 145 14.04 -28.39 22.08
CA THR A 145 12.65 -28.85 21.93
C THR A 145 11.70 -27.67 21.88
N GLY A 146 11.60 -26.99 20.72
CA GLY A 146 10.65 -25.88 20.60
C GLY A 146 10.77 -25.12 19.28
N LEU A 147 9.97 -24.06 19.18
CA LEU A 147 9.99 -23.13 18.07
C LEU A 147 11.28 -22.29 18.09
N GLN A 148 12.13 -22.47 17.08
CA GLN A 148 13.36 -21.69 16.94
C GLN A 148 13.15 -20.50 15.99
N GLY A 149 13.41 -19.29 16.48
CA GLY A 149 13.38 -18.05 15.67
C GLY A 149 14.57 -17.93 14.72
N TYR A 150 14.32 -17.57 13.47
CA TYR A 150 15.32 -17.28 12.45
C TYR A 150 15.41 -15.78 12.19
N TYR A 151 16.64 -15.24 12.21
CA TYR A 151 16.93 -13.81 12.01
C TYR A 151 17.50 -13.57 10.61
N THR A 152 17.11 -12.47 10.01
CA THR A 152 17.69 -12.02 8.73
C THR A 152 19.16 -11.67 8.92
N THR A 153 20.00 -12.02 7.95
CA THR A 153 21.44 -11.72 7.97
C THR A 153 21.92 -11.45 6.56
N THR A 154 22.84 -10.50 6.41
CA THR A 154 23.46 -10.20 5.11
C THR A 154 24.61 -11.18 4.79
N GLU A 155 25.02 -11.23 3.53
CA GLU A 155 26.18 -12.07 3.12
C GLU A 155 27.48 -11.64 3.84
N LYS A 156 27.67 -10.35 4.09
CA LYS A 156 28.82 -9.84 4.84
C LYS A 156 28.84 -10.36 6.28
N MET A 157 27.66 -10.39 6.92
CA MET A 157 27.52 -10.94 8.27
C MET A 157 27.79 -12.43 8.30
N LYS A 158 27.29 -13.20 7.34
CA LYS A 158 27.57 -14.65 7.23
C LYS A 158 29.05 -14.94 7.08
N ASN A 159 29.75 -14.16 6.25
CA ASN A 159 31.20 -14.26 6.07
C ASN A 159 32.00 -13.95 7.35
N ALA A 160 31.44 -13.10 8.23
CA ALA A 160 32.01 -12.78 9.54
C ALA A 160 31.50 -13.71 10.67
N PHE A 161 30.89 -14.85 10.33
CA PHE A 161 30.29 -15.80 11.28
C PHE A 161 29.18 -15.20 12.17
N LEU A 162 28.55 -14.11 11.72
CA LEU A 162 27.37 -13.50 12.32
C LEU A 162 26.09 -13.98 11.63
N ASN A 163 25.83 -15.30 11.74
CA ASN A 163 24.60 -15.91 11.20
C ASN A 163 23.43 -15.83 12.20
N SER A 164 22.26 -16.33 11.81
CA SER A 164 21.06 -16.33 12.64
C SER A 164 21.27 -16.96 14.03
N LYS A 165 22.05 -18.07 14.13
CA LYS A 165 22.39 -18.69 15.42
C LYS A 165 23.23 -17.78 16.32
N ALA A 166 24.14 -17.01 15.72
CA ALA A 166 24.95 -16.05 16.48
C ALA A 166 24.09 -14.93 17.07
N ILE A 167 23.14 -14.39 16.29
CA ILE A 167 22.17 -13.40 16.77
C ILE A 167 21.31 -14.00 17.87
N GLN A 168 20.76 -15.19 17.68
CA GLN A 168 19.95 -15.91 18.68
C GLN A 168 20.72 -16.05 20.00
N LYS A 169 22.00 -16.42 19.95
CA LYS A 169 22.86 -16.53 21.14
C LYS A 169 23.06 -15.21 21.85
N MET A 170 23.22 -14.11 21.09
CA MET A 170 23.33 -12.77 21.67
C MET A 170 22.07 -12.36 22.38
N VAL A 171 20.89 -12.58 21.75
CA VAL A 171 19.59 -12.31 22.37
C VAL A 171 19.38 -13.15 23.61
N TYR A 172 19.74 -14.43 23.58
CA TYR A 172 19.67 -15.31 24.75
C TYR A 172 20.53 -14.81 25.90
N THR A 173 21.79 -14.45 25.60
CA THR A 173 22.71 -13.88 26.60
C THR A 173 22.15 -12.61 27.23
N LEU A 174 21.56 -11.73 26.40
CA LEU A 174 20.95 -10.50 26.87
C LEU A 174 19.74 -10.78 27.78
N LEU A 175 18.80 -11.60 27.33
CA LEU A 175 17.58 -11.94 28.09
C LEU A 175 17.88 -12.68 29.39
N SER A 176 18.91 -13.54 29.41
CA SER A 176 19.36 -14.25 30.61
C SER A 176 20.02 -13.31 31.64
N GLY A 177 20.60 -12.19 31.19
CA GLY A 177 21.19 -11.17 32.05
C GLY A 177 20.18 -10.19 32.66
N ILE A 178 18.93 -10.19 32.18
CA ILE A 178 17.88 -9.30 32.71
C ILE A 178 17.26 -9.90 33.95
N GLN A 179 17.65 -9.39 35.13
CA GLN A 179 17.15 -9.85 36.42
C GLN A 179 15.79 -9.24 36.80
N ASN A 180 15.54 -7.98 36.42
CA ASN A 180 14.31 -7.27 36.72
C ASN A 180 13.37 -7.24 35.53
N PRO A 181 12.03 -7.25 35.71
CA PRO A 181 11.10 -7.05 34.62
C PRO A 181 11.39 -5.77 33.85
N LEU A 182 11.25 -5.84 32.52
CA LEU A 182 11.33 -4.66 31.68
C LEU A 182 10.16 -3.71 32.00
N PRO A 183 10.39 -2.39 31.93
CA PRO A 183 9.31 -1.44 32.15
C PRO A 183 8.19 -1.63 31.12
N GLU A 184 6.96 -1.49 31.60
CA GLU A 184 5.81 -1.47 30.70
C GLU A 184 5.82 -0.18 29.87
N THR A 185 5.42 -0.34 28.64
CA THR A 185 5.34 0.72 27.63
C THR A 185 3.90 1.17 27.40
N LEU A 186 2.92 0.36 27.80
CA LEU A 186 1.50 0.66 27.69
C LEU A 186 0.87 0.87 29.08
N PRO A 187 -0.18 1.71 29.20
CA PRO A 187 -0.93 1.88 30.43
C PRO A 187 -1.58 0.57 30.92
N LEU A 188 -1.54 0.32 32.23
CA LEU A 188 -2.15 -0.86 32.82
C LEU A 188 -3.63 -1.09 32.46
N PRO A 189 -4.49 -0.05 32.36
CA PRO A 189 -5.87 -0.24 31.90
C PRO A 189 -6.01 -0.82 30.50
N ILE A 190 -5.10 -0.48 29.59
CA ILE A 190 -5.08 -1.04 28.23
C ILE A 190 -4.64 -2.51 28.28
N ILE A 191 -3.55 -2.79 29.02
CA ILE A 191 -3.02 -4.16 29.19
C ILE A 191 -4.10 -5.08 29.74
N SER A 192 -4.80 -4.67 30.80
CA SER A 192 -5.85 -5.45 31.44
C SER A 192 -7.08 -5.67 30.56
N ARG A 193 -7.57 -4.61 29.91
CA ARG A 193 -8.75 -4.67 29.04
C ARG A 193 -8.52 -5.55 27.81
N MET A 194 -7.35 -5.44 27.22
CA MET A 194 -6.97 -6.19 26.01
C MET A 194 -6.33 -7.55 26.34
N GLN A 195 -6.20 -7.90 27.62
CA GLN A 195 -5.53 -9.12 28.10
C GLN A 195 -4.15 -9.33 27.45
N LEU A 196 -3.38 -8.25 27.33
CA LEU A 196 -2.06 -8.28 26.72
C LEU A 196 -1.04 -8.98 27.64
N MET A 197 -0.09 -9.63 27.00
CA MET A 197 1.09 -10.17 27.68
C MET A 197 1.96 -9.02 28.21
N SER A 198 2.68 -9.22 29.34
CA SER A 198 3.65 -8.22 29.81
C SER A 198 4.75 -7.94 28.77
N SER A 199 5.35 -6.75 28.81
CA SER A 199 6.46 -6.39 27.92
C SER A 199 7.60 -7.42 28.01
N THR A 200 7.96 -7.84 29.21
CA THR A 200 9.00 -8.84 29.45
C THR A 200 8.67 -10.20 28.83
N ASP A 201 7.45 -10.69 29.07
CA ASP A 201 7.03 -11.99 28.54
C ASP A 201 6.86 -11.96 27.02
N ALA A 202 6.39 -10.84 26.48
CA ALA A 202 6.26 -10.67 25.03
C ALA A 202 7.62 -10.72 24.37
N LEU A 203 8.63 -9.97 24.86
CA LEU A 203 9.98 -9.98 24.31
C LEU A 203 10.69 -11.32 24.53
N ARG A 204 10.43 -12.03 25.63
CA ARG A 204 10.95 -13.40 25.78
C ARG A 204 10.34 -14.37 24.79
N ASN A 205 9.01 -14.36 24.65
CA ASN A 205 8.29 -15.33 23.84
C ASN A 205 8.34 -15.03 22.32
N ILE A 206 8.66 -13.81 21.90
CA ILE A 206 8.92 -13.54 20.48
C ILE A 206 10.27 -14.13 20.05
N HIS A 207 11.26 -14.19 20.91
CA HIS A 207 12.58 -14.75 20.61
C HIS A 207 12.68 -16.25 20.93
N PHE A 208 12.10 -16.66 22.05
CA PHE A 208 12.15 -18.04 22.58
C PHE A 208 10.75 -18.47 23.04
N PRO A 209 9.83 -18.74 22.10
CA PRO A 209 8.46 -19.10 22.43
C PRO A 209 8.38 -20.46 23.09
N VAL A 210 7.68 -20.53 24.23
CA VAL A 210 7.43 -21.79 24.94
C VAL A 210 6.45 -22.68 24.16
N THR A 211 5.43 -22.06 23.55
CA THR A 211 4.44 -22.74 22.70
C THR A 211 4.01 -21.82 21.55
N ILE A 212 3.35 -22.38 20.53
CA ILE A 212 2.73 -21.59 19.44
C ILE A 212 1.72 -20.58 20.01
N GLY A 213 0.98 -20.93 21.05
CA GLY A 213 0.04 -20.03 21.72
C GLY A 213 0.73 -18.83 22.38
N HIS A 214 1.88 -19.04 23.04
CA HIS A 214 2.68 -17.96 23.62
C HIS A 214 3.27 -17.06 22.53
N LEU A 215 3.75 -17.64 21.43
CA LEU A 215 4.24 -16.88 20.28
C LEU A 215 3.15 -15.94 19.72
N ARG A 216 1.95 -16.46 19.45
CA ARG A 216 0.84 -15.65 18.93
C ARG A 216 0.44 -14.51 19.87
N ARG A 217 0.44 -14.76 21.18
CA ARG A 217 0.15 -13.71 22.18
C ARG A 217 1.27 -12.66 22.23
N ALA A 218 2.52 -13.06 22.10
CA ALA A 218 3.67 -12.15 22.04
C ALA A 218 3.61 -11.29 20.77
N GLU A 219 3.38 -11.91 19.59
CA GLU A 219 3.18 -11.20 18.33
C GLU A 219 2.04 -10.19 18.42
N PHE A 220 0.88 -10.59 18.97
CA PHE A 220 -0.26 -9.69 19.13
C PHE A 220 0.09 -8.48 20.01
N ARG A 221 0.76 -8.71 21.16
CA ARG A 221 1.19 -7.63 22.08
C ARG A 221 2.12 -6.64 21.38
N LEU A 222 3.15 -7.12 20.69
CA LEU A 222 4.14 -6.27 20.05
C LEU A 222 3.57 -5.53 18.84
N LYS A 223 2.76 -6.19 18.02
CA LYS A 223 2.04 -5.56 16.89
C LYS A 223 1.07 -4.49 17.37
N PHE A 224 0.28 -4.80 18.40
CA PHE A 224 -0.66 -3.84 19.00
C PHE A 224 0.09 -2.60 19.51
N GLU A 225 1.18 -2.78 20.23
CA GLU A 225 2.00 -1.69 20.77
C GLU A 225 2.55 -0.79 19.66
N GLU A 226 3.17 -1.39 18.64
CA GLU A 226 3.73 -0.67 17.52
C GLU A 226 2.66 0.16 16.78
N LEU A 227 1.51 -0.46 16.51
CA LEU A 227 0.38 0.21 15.86
C LEU A 227 -0.31 1.25 16.76
N PHE A 228 -0.37 1.02 18.08
CA PHE A 228 -0.90 1.97 19.06
C PHE A 228 -0.08 3.27 19.04
N TYR A 229 1.24 3.18 19.15
CA TYR A 229 2.10 4.36 19.14
C TYR A 229 2.09 5.08 17.81
N LEU A 230 2.01 4.34 16.72
CA LEU A 230 1.84 4.92 15.38
C LEU A 230 0.54 5.73 15.30
N GLN A 231 -0.59 5.14 15.70
CA GLN A 231 -1.89 5.83 15.67
C GLN A 231 -1.96 6.99 16.67
N LEU A 232 -1.37 6.84 17.83
CA LEU A 232 -1.30 7.90 18.83
C LEU A 232 -0.51 9.11 18.31
N HIS A 233 0.61 8.88 17.63
CA HIS A 233 1.40 9.94 17.01
C HIS A 233 0.57 10.70 15.96
N ILE A 234 -0.09 9.99 15.07
CA ILE A 234 -0.94 10.54 14.01
C ILE A 234 -2.11 11.35 14.62
N LEU A 235 -2.86 10.76 15.54
CA LEU A 235 -4.02 11.40 16.16
C LEU A 235 -3.63 12.65 16.96
N ARG A 236 -2.53 12.57 17.71
CA ARG A 236 -2.00 13.72 18.45
C ARG A 236 -1.59 14.85 17.53
N TYR A 237 -0.89 14.54 16.45
CA TYR A 237 -0.49 15.54 15.45
C TYR A 237 -1.71 16.25 14.85
N THR A 238 -2.72 15.50 14.45
CA THR A 238 -3.98 16.04 13.89
C THR A 238 -4.69 16.93 14.89
N ARG A 239 -4.80 16.52 16.17
CA ARG A 239 -5.45 17.33 17.22
C ARG A 239 -4.68 18.62 17.50
N LEU A 240 -3.37 18.57 17.66
CA LEU A 240 -2.53 19.74 17.88
C LEU A 240 -2.58 20.73 16.72
N ARG A 241 -2.64 20.22 15.48
CA ARG A 241 -2.86 21.06 14.31
C ARG A 241 -4.20 21.75 14.37
N ASN A 242 -5.27 21.02 14.66
CA ASN A 242 -6.63 21.56 14.73
C ASN A 242 -6.82 22.59 15.87
N LEU A 243 -6.03 22.47 16.95
CA LEU A 243 -6.00 23.49 18.01
C LEU A 243 -5.30 24.79 17.57
N LYS A 244 -4.25 24.67 16.75
CA LYS A 244 -3.46 25.82 16.27
C LYS A 244 -4.11 26.54 15.10
N LEU A 245 -4.78 25.80 14.23
CA LEU A 245 -5.41 26.30 13.02
C LEU A 245 -6.92 26.36 13.24
N GLY A 246 -7.45 27.58 13.44
CA GLY A 246 -8.89 27.81 13.33
C GLY A 246 -9.35 27.48 11.91
N GLY A 247 -10.64 27.16 11.74
CA GLY A 247 -11.27 26.95 10.43
C GLY A 247 -12.43 27.90 10.21
N PHE A 248 -12.81 28.05 8.98
CA PHE A 248 -14.09 28.72 8.66
C PHE A 248 -15.24 27.91 9.25
N ARG A 249 -16.34 28.59 9.54
CA ARG A 249 -17.55 27.94 10.02
C ARG A 249 -18.67 28.19 9.03
N PHE A 250 -19.12 27.13 8.39
CA PHE A 250 -20.21 27.16 7.42
C PHE A 250 -21.50 26.66 8.09
N ASP A 251 -22.24 27.55 8.71
CA ASP A 251 -23.45 27.22 9.45
C ASP A 251 -24.70 27.16 8.57
N HIS A 252 -24.65 27.84 7.42
CA HIS A 252 -25.81 28.03 6.57
C HIS A 252 -25.83 27.07 5.39
N ILE A 253 -26.99 26.46 5.15
CA ILE A 253 -27.30 25.78 3.91
C ILE A 253 -28.34 26.63 3.20
N GLY A 254 -27.89 27.33 2.18
CA GLY A 254 -28.70 28.31 1.50
C GLY A 254 -29.40 27.80 0.24
N ASN A 255 -29.73 28.77 -0.61
CA ASN A 255 -30.51 28.46 -1.81
C ASN A 255 -29.72 27.68 -2.87
N TYR A 256 -28.43 27.95 -3.05
CA TYR A 256 -27.65 27.27 -4.07
C TYR A 256 -27.59 25.77 -3.86
N PHE A 257 -27.37 25.33 -2.62
CA PHE A 257 -27.41 23.90 -2.30
C PHE A 257 -28.80 23.30 -2.46
N ASN A 258 -29.84 23.98 -1.94
CA ASN A 258 -31.21 23.46 -1.96
C ASN A 258 -31.80 23.45 -3.36
N ASP A 259 -31.63 24.50 -4.16
CA ASP A 259 -32.11 24.58 -5.54
C ASP A 259 -31.38 23.54 -6.41
N PHE A 260 -30.07 23.38 -6.22
CA PHE A 260 -29.34 22.32 -6.89
C PHE A 260 -29.92 20.95 -6.58
N TYR A 261 -30.15 20.64 -5.30
CA TYR A 261 -30.64 19.33 -4.87
C TYR A 261 -32.07 19.06 -5.34
N HIS A 262 -32.96 20.05 -5.33
CA HIS A 262 -34.37 19.85 -5.62
C HIS A 262 -34.76 20.13 -7.09
N GLN A 263 -34.04 20.98 -7.80
CA GLN A 263 -34.45 21.46 -9.13
C GLN A 263 -33.47 21.06 -10.24
N VAL A 264 -32.17 21.01 -9.96
CA VAL A 264 -31.16 20.78 -11.01
C VAL A 264 -30.76 19.32 -11.10
N LEU A 265 -30.70 18.60 -9.97
CA LEU A 265 -30.26 17.21 -9.92
C LEU A 265 -31.33 16.29 -10.55
N PRO A 266 -31.03 15.57 -11.68
CA PRO A 266 -32.04 14.78 -12.40
C PRO A 266 -32.24 13.38 -11.80
N PHE A 267 -31.61 13.03 -10.67
CA PHE A 267 -31.67 11.73 -10.03
C PHE A 267 -31.51 11.84 -8.52
N GLU A 268 -31.92 10.84 -7.78
CA GLU A 268 -31.70 10.76 -6.34
C GLU A 268 -30.28 10.37 -5.97
N LEU A 269 -29.76 10.98 -4.91
CA LEU A 269 -28.47 10.61 -4.32
C LEU A 269 -28.58 9.23 -3.64
N THR A 270 -27.51 8.42 -3.74
CA THR A 270 -27.39 7.18 -2.97
C THR A 270 -27.29 7.48 -1.46
N GLN A 271 -27.60 6.47 -0.63
CA GLN A 271 -27.47 6.64 0.82
C GLN A 271 -26.02 6.91 1.24
N ALA A 272 -25.03 6.33 0.54
CA ALA A 272 -23.62 6.59 0.77
C ALA A 272 -23.26 8.05 0.46
N GLN A 273 -23.74 8.62 -0.66
CA GLN A 273 -23.52 10.03 -0.98
C GLN A 273 -24.17 10.95 0.04
N LYS A 274 -25.41 10.68 0.45
CA LYS A 274 -26.13 11.44 1.49
C LYS A 274 -25.38 11.40 2.84
N ARG A 275 -24.86 10.25 3.22
CA ARG A 275 -24.05 10.07 4.44
C ARG A 275 -22.78 10.93 4.38
N VAL A 276 -22.02 10.83 3.30
CA VAL A 276 -20.77 11.56 3.13
C VAL A 276 -20.98 13.07 3.12
N ILE A 277 -22.03 13.58 2.45
CA ILE A 277 -22.39 15.01 2.47
C ILE A 277 -22.68 15.47 3.90
N LYS A 278 -23.38 14.66 4.71
CA LYS A 278 -23.61 14.97 6.13
C LYS A 278 -22.31 15.03 6.95
N GLU A 279 -21.37 14.09 6.71
CA GLU A 279 -20.06 14.10 7.36
C GLU A 279 -19.27 15.37 7.03
N ILE A 280 -19.20 15.73 5.74
CA ILE A 280 -18.51 16.94 5.25
C ILE A 280 -19.16 18.20 5.86
N ARG A 281 -20.50 18.27 5.87
CA ARG A 281 -21.24 19.38 6.47
C ARG A 281 -20.94 19.53 7.95
N ALA A 282 -20.91 18.45 8.70
CA ALA A 282 -20.60 18.46 10.13
C ALA A 282 -19.20 19.03 10.39
N ASP A 283 -18.22 18.66 9.58
CA ASP A 283 -16.87 19.18 9.68
C ASP A 283 -16.81 20.69 9.37
N MET A 284 -17.43 21.11 8.26
CA MET A 284 -17.45 22.51 7.82
C MET A 284 -18.16 23.43 8.83
N GLY A 285 -19.13 22.91 9.59
CA GLY A 285 -19.82 23.61 10.66
C GLY A 285 -19.08 23.63 12.01
N SER A 286 -17.99 22.85 12.15
CA SER A 286 -17.30 22.66 13.43
C SER A 286 -16.44 23.86 13.88
N GLY A 287 -16.14 24.82 12.99
CA GLY A 287 -15.19 25.91 13.23
C GLY A 287 -13.72 25.46 13.21
N ARG A 288 -13.44 24.21 12.82
CA ARG A 288 -12.11 23.66 12.60
C ARG A 288 -11.87 23.46 11.11
N GLN A 289 -10.61 23.54 10.66
CA GLN A 289 -10.28 23.24 9.28
C GLN A 289 -10.61 21.78 8.95
N MET A 290 -11.54 21.57 8.01
CA MET A 290 -11.77 20.24 7.46
C MET A 290 -10.59 19.83 6.55
N ASN A 291 -10.08 18.63 6.74
CA ASN A 291 -9.10 18.01 5.84
C ASN A 291 -9.52 16.55 5.64
N ARG A 292 -10.25 16.27 4.55
CA ARG A 292 -10.98 15.00 4.37
C ARG A 292 -10.64 14.33 3.06
N LEU A 293 -10.41 13.00 3.11
CA LEU A 293 -10.24 12.13 1.95
C LEU A 293 -11.58 11.48 1.59
N LEU A 294 -12.06 11.75 0.39
CA LEU A 294 -13.23 11.13 -0.21
C LEU A 294 -12.80 10.01 -1.14
N GLN A 295 -13.08 8.80 -0.73
CA GLN A 295 -12.81 7.60 -1.50
C GLN A 295 -14.09 7.04 -2.14
N GLY A 296 -13.95 6.41 -3.28
CA GLY A 296 -15.03 5.70 -3.94
C GLY A 296 -14.60 5.24 -5.32
N ASP A 297 -15.25 4.23 -5.81
CA ASP A 297 -14.97 3.66 -7.12
C ASP A 297 -15.12 4.68 -8.25
N VAL A 298 -14.58 4.37 -9.42
CA VAL A 298 -14.78 5.19 -10.62
C VAL A 298 -16.27 5.26 -10.93
N GLY A 299 -16.79 6.50 -11.01
CA GLY A 299 -18.23 6.74 -11.28
C GLY A 299 -19.14 6.57 -10.06
N SER A 300 -18.62 6.51 -8.83
CA SER A 300 -19.44 6.55 -7.59
C SER A 300 -20.09 7.91 -7.30
N GLY A 301 -19.77 8.96 -8.09
CA GLY A 301 -20.30 10.31 -7.93
C GLY A 301 -19.52 11.22 -6.99
N LYS A 302 -18.21 10.97 -6.79
CA LYS A 302 -17.33 11.84 -5.99
C LYS A 302 -17.38 13.31 -6.39
N THR A 303 -17.35 13.59 -7.70
CA THR A 303 -17.43 14.95 -8.24
C THR A 303 -18.73 15.67 -7.87
N LEU A 304 -19.84 14.92 -7.83
CA LEU A 304 -21.13 15.47 -7.41
C LEU A 304 -21.14 15.84 -5.93
N VAL A 305 -20.60 14.97 -5.06
CA VAL A 305 -20.44 15.25 -3.63
C VAL A 305 -19.53 16.47 -3.42
N ALA A 306 -18.45 16.58 -4.19
CA ALA A 306 -17.55 17.73 -4.17
C ALA A 306 -18.29 19.03 -4.58
N LEU A 307 -19.06 19.00 -5.69
CA LEU A 307 -19.87 20.15 -6.12
C LEU A 307 -20.83 20.59 -5.02
N MET A 308 -21.61 19.68 -4.45
CA MET A 308 -22.54 20.01 -3.38
C MET A 308 -21.84 20.61 -2.15
N SER A 309 -20.64 20.17 -1.85
CA SER A 309 -19.80 20.75 -0.78
C SER A 309 -19.30 22.15 -1.15
N MET A 310 -18.93 22.38 -2.41
CA MET A 310 -18.57 23.70 -2.93
C MET A 310 -19.75 24.68 -2.85
N LEU A 311 -20.98 24.21 -3.14
CA LEU A 311 -22.19 25.04 -3.04
C LEU A 311 -22.47 25.46 -1.59
N ILE A 312 -22.20 24.60 -0.60
CA ILE A 312 -22.28 25.02 0.82
C ILE A 312 -21.31 26.16 1.11
N ALA A 313 -20.09 26.13 0.57
CA ALA A 313 -19.15 27.24 0.74
C ALA A 313 -19.65 28.52 0.10
N VAL A 314 -20.23 28.43 -1.10
CA VAL A 314 -20.82 29.59 -1.80
C VAL A 314 -22.03 30.17 -1.06
N ASP A 315 -22.89 29.31 -0.51
CA ASP A 315 -24.01 29.73 0.34
C ASP A 315 -23.57 30.54 1.59
N ASN A 316 -22.33 30.30 2.06
CA ASN A 316 -21.74 31.03 3.18
C ASN A 316 -20.87 32.23 2.73
N GLY A 317 -20.92 32.64 1.46
CA GLY A 317 -20.22 33.83 0.93
C GLY A 317 -18.73 33.57 0.62
N TYR A 318 -18.32 32.34 0.45
CA TYR A 318 -16.94 31.96 0.12
C TYR A 318 -16.81 31.47 -1.33
N GLN A 319 -15.62 31.64 -1.88
CA GLN A 319 -15.24 31.06 -3.15
C GLN A 319 -14.75 29.61 -2.95
N ALA A 320 -14.90 28.78 -3.98
CA ALA A 320 -14.37 27.43 -3.96
C ALA A 320 -13.56 27.12 -5.23
N CYS A 321 -12.58 26.22 -5.13
CA CYS A 321 -11.84 25.76 -6.30
C CYS A 321 -11.71 24.24 -6.35
N LEU A 322 -11.57 23.71 -7.58
CA LEU A 322 -11.28 22.31 -7.84
C LEU A 322 -10.00 22.20 -8.65
N MET A 323 -9.03 21.49 -8.11
CA MET A 323 -7.74 21.23 -8.73
C MET A 323 -7.69 19.82 -9.30
N ALA A 324 -7.40 19.70 -10.60
CA ALA A 324 -7.22 18.44 -11.30
C ALA A 324 -5.77 18.26 -11.76
N PRO A 325 -5.26 17.02 -11.89
CA PRO A 325 -3.86 16.76 -12.22
C PRO A 325 -3.48 17.07 -13.67
N THR A 326 -4.46 17.13 -14.59
CA THR A 326 -4.24 17.38 -16.01
C THR A 326 -5.23 18.37 -16.57
N GLU A 327 -4.86 19.06 -17.66
CA GLU A 327 -5.74 20.02 -18.35
C GLU A 327 -7.00 19.35 -18.90
N ILE A 328 -6.88 18.15 -19.42
CA ILE A 328 -8.02 17.36 -19.96
C ILE A 328 -9.05 17.12 -18.83
N LEU A 329 -8.60 16.68 -17.66
CA LEU A 329 -9.49 16.50 -16.51
C LEU A 329 -10.10 17.81 -16.02
N ALA A 330 -9.29 18.88 -15.94
CA ALA A 330 -9.78 20.18 -15.53
C ALA A 330 -10.88 20.69 -16.49
N THR A 331 -10.67 20.54 -17.79
CA THR A 331 -11.65 20.91 -18.82
C THR A 331 -12.92 20.08 -18.70
N GLN A 332 -12.82 18.76 -18.50
CA GLN A 332 -13.98 17.89 -18.33
C GLN A 332 -14.79 18.26 -17.05
N HIS A 333 -14.10 18.50 -15.94
CA HIS A 333 -14.76 19.00 -14.73
C HIS A 333 -15.46 20.32 -14.99
N TYR A 334 -14.77 21.26 -15.64
CA TYR A 334 -15.33 22.55 -15.98
C TYR A 334 -16.61 22.43 -16.82
N GLU A 335 -16.56 21.71 -17.93
CA GLU A 335 -17.72 21.55 -18.84
C GLU A 335 -18.89 20.83 -18.15
N GLY A 336 -18.59 19.79 -17.36
CA GLY A 336 -19.59 19.04 -16.62
C GLY A 336 -20.24 19.87 -15.52
N LEU A 337 -19.44 20.55 -14.71
CA LEU A 337 -19.92 21.36 -13.60
C LEU A 337 -20.62 22.65 -14.08
N LYS A 338 -20.14 23.28 -15.15
CA LYS A 338 -20.74 24.47 -15.73
C LYS A 338 -22.22 24.26 -16.07
N LYS A 339 -22.55 23.16 -16.75
CA LYS A 339 -23.93 22.80 -17.08
C LYS A 339 -24.84 22.65 -15.86
N MET A 340 -24.24 22.22 -14.73
CA MET A 340 -24.98 22.02 -13.48
C MET A 340 -25.18 23.30 -12.68
N VAL A 341 -24.23 24.25 -12.76
CA VAL A 341 -24.29 25.48 -11.94
C VAL A 341 -24.85 26.70 -12.70
N GLU A 342 -24.86 26.67 -14.03
CA GLU A 342 -25.47 27.72 -14.86
C GLU A 342 -26.93 28.04 -14.47
N PRO A 343 -27.81 27.06 -14.21
CA PRO A 343 -29.18 27.32 -13.78
C PRO A 343 -29.28 28.05 -12.42
N LEU A 344 -28.22 28.00 -11.62
CA LEU A 344 -28.14 28.67 -10.31
C LEU A 344 -27.61 30.09 -10.41
N GLY A 345 -27.23 30.58 -11.60
CA GLY A 345 -26.64 31.90 -11.80
C GLY A 345 -25.22 32.06 -11.26
N LEU A 346 -24.52 30.98 -10.95
CA LEU A 346 -23.14 30.99 -10.43
C LEU A 346 -22.13 31.11 -11.57
N ARG A 347 -21.09 31.93 -11.35
CA ARG A 347 -20.00 32.10 -12.28
C ARG A 347 -18.88 31.07 -12.00
N ILE A 348 -18.60 30.22 -12.99
CA ILE A 348 -17.54 29.23 -12.96
C ILE A 348 -16.54 29.52 -14.08
N GLU A 349 -15.24 29.39 -13.81
CA GLU A 349 -14.17 29.62 -14.78
C GLU A 349 -13.13 28.52 -14.77
N LEU A 350 -12.38 28.40 -15.91
CA LEU A 350 -11.31 27.42 -16.08
C LEU A 350 -9.96 28.14 -16.17
N LEU A 351 -8.98 27.69 -15.36
CA LEU A 351 -7.62 28.21 -15.36
C LEU A 351 -6.60 27.07 -15.47
N THR A 352 -5.99 26.94 -16.64
CA THR A 352 -4.91 25.97 -16.93
C THR A 352 -3.68 26.68 -17.43
N GLY A 353 -2.57 25.93 -17.62
CA GLY A 353 -1.33 26.47 -18.18
C GLY A 353 -1.45 26.98 -19.62
N SER A 354 -2.38 26.38 -20.40
CA SER A 354 -2.63 26.73 -21.80
C SER A 354 -3.51 27.99 -22.00
N VAL A 355 -4.15 28.50 -20.92
CA VAL A 355 -5.00 29.71 -21.00
C VAL A 355 -4.17 30.94 -21.39
N SER A 356 -4.53 31.57 -22.50
CA SER A 356 -3.83 32.74 -23.00
C SER A 356 -3.86 33.93 -21.99
N LYS A 357 -2.80 34.75 -21.98
CA LYS A 357 -2.68 35.93 -21.09
C LYS A 357 -3.89 36.84 -21.19
N LYS A 358 -4.48 37.00 -22.39
CA LYS A 358 -5.66 37.85 -22.63
C LYS A 358 -6.92 37.31 -21.91
N ARG A 359 -7.09 35.98 -21.85
CA ARG A 359 -8.21 35.35 -21.11
C ARG A 359 -7.94 35.25 -19.61
N ARG A 360 -6.66 35.16 -19.23
CA ARG A 360 -6.25 35.02 -17.84
C ARG A 360 -6.53 36.29 -16.99
N ALA A 361 -6.27 37.45 -17.54
CA ALA A 361 -6.44 38.73 -16.82
C ALA A 361 -7.86 38.93 -16.24
N PRO A 362 -8.96 38.80 -17.04
CA PRO A 362 -10.30 38.92 -16.50
C PRO A 362 -10.68 37.85 -15.47
N ILE A 363 -10.09 36.65 -15.58
CA ILE A 363 -10.30 35.58 -14.58
C ILE A 363 -9.65 36.00 -13.24
N LEU A 364 -8.41 36.49 -13.26
CA LEU A 364 -7.71 36.93 -12.06
C LEU A 364 -8.43 38.12 -11.39
N GLU A 365 -8.92 39.06 -12.17
CA GLU A 365 -9.71 40.18 -11.68
C GLU A 365 -11.03 39.74 -11.05
N GLY A 366 -11.79 38.87 -11.73
CA GLY A 366 -13.06 38.36 -11.21
C GLY A 366 -12.90 37.49 -9.95
N LEU A 367 -11.71 36.84 -9.75
CA LEU A 367 -11.40 36.17 -8.49
C LEU A 367 -11.16 37.17 -7.34
N LEU A 368 -10.45 38.27 -7.60
CA LEU A 368 -10.17 39.30 -6.61
C LEU A 368 -11.42 40.10 -6.22
N THR A 369 -12.34 40.30 -7.16
CA THR A 369 -13.62 41.00 -6.90
C THR A 369 -14.67 40.10 -6.24
N GLY A 370 -14.48 38.79 -6.27
CA GLY A 370 -15.45 37.81 -5.79
C GLY A 370 -16.58 37.47 -6.78
N GLU A 371 -16.54 38.01 -8.01
CA GLU A 371 -17.53 37.72 -9.06
C GLU A 371 -17.49 36.26 -9.49
N ILE A 372 -16.30 35.61 -9.48
CA ILE A 372 -16.14 34.18 -9.79
C ILE A 372 -16.34 33.40 -8.50
N ASN A 373 -17.37 32.57 -8.48
CA ASN A 373 -17.72 31.74 -7.33
C ASN A 373 -16.89 30.46 -7.30
N LEU A 374 -16.70 29.84 -8.48
CA LEU A 374 -16.06 28.54 -8.63
C LEU A 374 -14.91 28.62 -9.64
N LEU A 375 -13.73 28.14 -9.28
CA LEU A 375 -12.57 28.06 -10.17
C LEU A 375 -12.13 26.61 -10.34
N ILE A 376 -12.07 26.15 -11.58
CA ILE A 376 -11.53 24.83 -11.93
C ILE A 376 -10.16 25.03 -12.58
N GLY A 377 -9.19 24.18 -12.26
CA GLY A 377 -7.88 24.30 -12.93
C GLY A 377 -6.91 23.19 -12.56
N THR A 378 -5.67 23.39 -12.99
CA THR A 378 -4.54 22.52 -12.71
C THR A 378 -3.63 23.12 -11.65
N HIS A 379 -2.35 22.73 -11.62
CA HIS A 379 -1.33 23.37 -10.78
C HIS A 379 -1.21 24.90 -10.99
N ALA A 380 -1.75 25.44 -12.08
CA ALA A 380 -1.84 26.88 -12.29
C ALA A 380 -2.57 27.61 -11.16
N LEU A 381 -3.47 26.95 -10.42
CA LEU A 381 -4.13 27.49 -9.24
C LEU A 381 -3.17 27.81 -8.08
N LEU A 382 -2.00 27.18 -8.06
CA LEU A 382 -0.98 27.33 -7.02
C LEU A 382 -0.08 28.55 -7.24
N GLU A 383 -0.12 29.16 -8.43
CA GLU A 383 0.71 30.32 -8.75
C GLU A 383 0.38 31.51 -7.84
N ASP A 384 1.40 32.27 -7.46
CA ASP A 384 1.26 33.44 -6.57
C ASP A 384 0.37 34.54 -7.16
N SER A 385 0.27 34.60 -8.50
CA SER A 385 -0.60 35.53 -9.23
C SER A 385 -2.11 35.24 -9.05
N VAL A 386 -2.47 34.01 -8.65
CA VAL A 386 -3.87 33.61 -8.45
C VAL A 386 -4.28 33.93 -7.01
N ASN A 387 -5.00 34.99 -6.84
CA ASN A 387 -5.50 35.44 -5.53
C ASN A 387 -7.04 35.47 -5.54
N PHE A 388 -7.62 34.99 -4.46
CA PHE A 388 -9.06 34.98 -4.25
C PHE A 388 -9.47 36.09 -3.29
N ALA A 389 -10.68 36.62 -3.47
CA ALA A 389 -11.27 37.53 -2.48
C ALA A 389 -11.49 36.80 -1.15
N ASN A 390 -12.04 35.62 -1.18
CA ASN A 390 -12.34 34.83 0.02
C ASN A 390 -12.45 33.31 -0.27
N LEU A 391 -11.31 32.62 -0.46
CA LEU A 391 -11.30 31.20 -0.70
C LEU A 391 -11.62 30.42 0.59
N GLY A 392 -12.74 29.67 0.62
CA GLY A 392 -13.17 28.91 1.78
C GLY A 392 -13.13 27.39 1.61
N PHE A 393 -13.15 26.90 0.37
CA PHE A 393 -13.22 25.47 0.10
C PHE A 393 -12.36 25.06 -1.10
N VAL A 394 -11.59 23.98 -0.96
CA VAL A 394 -10.70 23.44 -1.99
C VAL A 394 -10.98 21.97 -2.20
N VAL A 395 -11.15 21.58 -3.45
CA VAL A 395 -11.22 20.17 -3.88
C VAL A 395 -9.94 19.83 -4.62
N ILE A 396 -9.32 18.69 -4.29
CA ILE A 396 -8.15 18.14 -4.97
C ILE A 396 -8.51 16.78 -5.54
N ASP A 397 -8.50 16.62 -6.86
CA ASP A 397 -8.79 15.36 -7.50
C ASP A 397 -7.50 14.57 -7.77
N GLU A 398 -7.56 13.24 -7.58
CA GLU A 398 -6.45 12.29 -7.78
C GLU A 398 -5.17 12.66 -7.00
N GLN A 399 -5.28 12.67 -5.68
CA GLN A 399 -4.23 13.11 -4.74
C GLN A 399 -2.85 12.50 -4.98
N HIS A 400 -2.76 11.25 -5.42
CA HIS A 400 -1.49 10.54 -5.62
C HIS A 400 -0.53 11.25 -6.58
N ARG A 401 -0.98 12.29 -7.28
CA ARG A 401 -0.20 13.13 -8.19
C ARG A 401 0.21 14.48 -7.60
N PHE A 402 -0.21 14.78 -6.36
CA PHE A 402 0.09 16.05 -5.67
C PHE A 402 0.85 15.81 -4.37
N GLY A 403 2.00 16.46 -4.21
CA GLY A 403 2.81 16.39 -3.00
C GLY A 403 2.24 17.21 -1.83
N VAL A 404 2.73 16.92 -0.61
CA VAL A 404 2.38 17.65 0.63
C VAL A 404 2.66 19.16 0.50
N GLU A 405 3.75 19.54 -0.16
CA GLU A 405 4.16 20.93 -0.37
C GLU A 405 3.14 21.71 -1.21
N GLN A 406 2.52 21.09 -2.20
CA GLN A 406 1.53 21.73 -3.06
C GLN A 406 0.23 22.02 -2.29
N ARG A 407 -0.18 21.13 -1.38
CA ARG A 407 -1.31 21.37 -0.46
C ARG A 407 -1.02 22.54 0.47
N ALA A 408 0.19 22.63 1.00
CA ALA A 408 0.61 23.71 1.88
C ALA A 408 0.53 25.09 1.20
N ARG A 409 0.74 25.18 -0.11
CA ARG A 409 0.57 26.43 -0.88
C ARG A 409 -0.90 26.88 -0.93
N LEU A 410 -1.85 25.93 -1.06
CA LEU A 410 -3.29 26.28 -1.03
C LEU A 410 -3.73 26.81 0.33
N TRP A 411 -3.14 26.31 1.44
CA TRP A 411 -3.44 26.84 2.77
C TRP A 411 -3.09 28.32 2.96
N ARG A 412 -2.08 28.80 2.23
CA ARG A 412 -1.61 30.19 2.29
C ARG A 412 -2.41 31.17 1.43
N LYS A 413 -3.36 30.67 0.62
CA LYS A 413 -4.20 31.52 -0.26
C LYS A 413 -5.25 32.32 0.49
N ASN A 414 -5.46 32.07 1.77
CA ASN A 414 -6.32 32.88 2.63
C ASN A 414 -5.67 33.02 4.04
N LYS A 415 -6.12 34.03 4.83
CA LYS A 415 -5.65 34.23 6.22
C LYS A 415 -6.01 33.07 7.14
N ILE A 416 -7.21 32.49 6.98
CA ILE A 416 -7.66 31.26 7.60
C ILE A 416 -7.58 30.19 6.54
N PRO A 417 -6.94 29.03 6.82
CA PRO A 417 -6.84 27.95 5.84
C PRO A 417 -8.22 27.49 5.37
N PRO A 418 -8.44 27.31 4.05
CA PRO A 418 -9.70 26.79 3.52
C PRO A 418 -9.92 25.35 3.95
N HIS A 419 -11.17 24.89 3.96
CA HIS A 419 -11.50 23.47 4.05
C HIS A 419 -10.98 22.72 2.82
N ILE A 420 -10.46 21.52 3.00
CA ILE A 420 -9.89 20.71 1.93
C ILE A 420 -10.62 19.38 1.82
N LEU A 421 -11.09 19.08 0.62
CA LEU A 421 -11.62 17.78 0.23
C LEU A 421 -10.70 17.17 -0.82
N VAL A 422 -10.06 16.09 -0.47
CA VAL A 422 -9.21 15.31 -1.38
C VAL A 422 -10.01 14.16 -1.93
N MET A 423 -9.99 13.94 -3.24
CA MET A 423 -10.67 12.82 -3.88
C MET A 423 -9.67 11.83 -4.46
N THR A 424 -10.00 10.54 -4.41
CA THR A 424 -9.27 9.49 -5.11
C THR A 424 -10.22 8.46 -5.71
N ALA A 425 -9.93 8.03 -6.94
CA ALA A 425 -10.62 6.94 -7.61
C ALA A 425 -9.96 5.58 -7.36
N THR A 426 -8.76 5.57 -6.75
CA THR A 426 -8.16 4.33 -6.27
C THR A 426 -8.73 4.01 -4.89
N PRO A 427 -9.53 2.95 -4.76
CA PRO A 427 -9.91 2.47 -3.45
C PRO A 427 -8.65 2.06 -2.68
N ILE A 428 -8.50 2.61 -1.49
CA ILE A 428 -7.44 2.25 -0.54
C ILE A 428 -8.15 1.65 0.66
N PRO A 429 -7.74 0.48 1.17
CA PRO A 429 -8.35 -0.07 2.37
C PRO A 429 -8.44 1.00 3.46
N ARG A 430 -9.60 1.11 4.09
CA ARG A 430 -9.89 2.20 5.05
C ARG A 430 -8.84 2.31 6.15
N THR A 431 -8.39 1.17 6.65
CA THR A 431 -7.35 1.08 7.69
C THR A 431 -6.01 1.62 7.22
N LEU A 432 -5.61 1.30 5.97
CA LEU A 432 -4.39 1.83 5.38
C LEU A 432 -4.51 3.35 5.13
N ALA A 433 -5.66 3.80 4.63
CA ALA A 433 -5.92 5.22 4.40
C ALA A 433 -5.80 6.05 5.69
N MET A 434 -6.35 5.56 6.80
CA MET A 434 -6.25 6.20 8.12
C MET A 434 -4.83 6.26 8.68
N THR A 435 -3.89 5.48 8.13
CA THR A 435 -2.49 5.47 8.55
C THR A 435 -1.63 6.27 7.59
N VAL A 436 -1.72 5.98 6.30
CA VAL A 436 -0.91 6.63 5.26
C VAL A 436 -1.31 8.10 5.08
N TYR A 437 -2.57 8.42 5.24
CA TYR A 437 -3.12 9.79 5.19
C TYR A 437 -3.65 10.22 6.57
N GLY A 438 -2.88 9.94 7.61
CA GLY A 438 -3.32 10.12 8.99
C GLY A 438 -3.72 11.54 9.39
N ASP A 439 -3.38 12.53 8.56
CA ASP A 439 -3.82 13.91 8.65
C ASP A 439 -5.20 14.18 8.01
N LEU A 440 -5.77 13.18 7.31
CA LEU A 440 -7.07 13.27 6.66
C LEU A 440 -8.12 12.41 7.37
N ASP A 441 -9.31 12.96 7.59
CA ASP A 441 -10.50 12.19 7.89
C ASP A 441 -10.98 11.45 6.63
N VAL A 442 -11.49 10.23 6.77
CA VAL A 442 -11.82 9.38 5.61
C VAL A 442 -13.33 9.19 5.48
N SER A 443 -13.86 9.54 4.32
CA SER A 443 -15.23 9.21 3.89
C SER A 443 -15.21 8.28 2.69
N VAL A 444 -16.12 7.31 2.66
CA VAL A 444 -16.18 6.29 1.61
C VAL A 444 -17.55 6.28 0.95
N ILE A 445 -17.60 6.39 -0.39
CA ILE A 445 -18.79 6.10 -1.18
C ILE A 445 -18.70 4.65 -1.64
N ASP A 446 -19.38 3.79 -0.91
CA ASP A 446 -19.41 2.33 -1.09
C ASP A 446 -20.61 1.84 -1.92
N GLN A 447 -21.35 2.76 -2.54
CA GLN A 447 -22.49 2.47 -3.39
C GLN A 447 -22.32 3.14 -4.75
N LEU A 448 -22.63 2.40 -5.81
CA LEU A 448 -22.73 2.96 -7.16
C LEU A 448 -24.12 3.58 -7.40
N PRO A 449 -24.21 4.63 -8.25
CA PRO A 449 -25.48 5.20 -8.65
C PRO A 449 -26.40 4.16 -9.28
N PRO A 450 -27.74 4.28 -9.10
CA PRO A 450 -28.70 3.36 -9.70
C PRO A 450 -28.64 3.40 -11.24
N GLY A 451 -28.96 2.27 -11.88
CA GLY A 451 -28.94 2.13 -13.35
C GLY A 451 -27.62 1.73 -13.97
N ARG A 452 -26.52 1.70 -13.22
CA ARG A 452 -25.21 1.24 -13.71
C ARG A 452 -25.14 -0.29 -13.70
N LYS A 453 -24.81 -0.89 -14.85
CA LYS A 453 -24.62 -2.34 -14.96
C LYS A 453 -23.19 -2.72 -14.53
N PRO A 454 -23.01 -3.82 -13.77
CA PRO A 454 -21.68 -4.34 -13.45
C PRO A 454 -20.89 -4.67 -14.71
N ILE A 455 -19.60 -4.33 -14.73
CA ILE A 455 -18.72 -4.66 -15.85
C ILE A 455 -18.41 -6.15 -15.81
N GLN A 456 -18.66 -6.87 -16.90
CA GLN A 456 -18.27 -8.28 -17.01
C GLN A 456 -16.77 -8.38 -17.30
N THR A 457 -16.01 -8.89 -16.35
CA THR A 457 -14.56 -9.09 -16.50
C THR A 457 -14.28 -10.55 -16.86
N LEU A 458 -13.55 -10.77 -17.95
CA LEU A 458 -13.26 -12.10 -18.50
C LEU A 458 -11.75 -12.29 -18.59
N LEU A 459 -11.21 -13.38 -18.02
CA LEU A 459 -9.85 -13.82 -18.22
C LEU A 459 -9.80 -14.70 -19.48
N GLN A 460 -8.98 -14.32 -20.46
CA GLN A 460 -8.85 -15.02 -21.73
C GLN A 460 -7.37 -15.29 -22.06
N TYR A 461 -7.13 -16.38 -22.76
CA TYR A 461 -5.80 -16.76 -23.20
C TYR A 461 -5.61 -16.51 -24.69
N ASP A 462 -4.36 -16.38 -25.13
CA ASP A 462 -3.99 -16.03 -26.53
C ASP A 462 -4.65 -16.91 -27.58
N ASN A 463 -4.91 -18.20 -27.32
CA ASN A 463 -5.57 -19.08 -28.26
C ASN A 463 -7.03 -18.73 -28.57
N LYS A 464 -7.67 -17.87 -27.78
CA LYS A 464 -9.05 -17.40 -28.00
C LYS A 464 -9.13 -16.04 -28.68
N ARG A 465 -7.98 -15.50 -29.16
CA ARG A 465 -7.88 -14.18 -29.79
C ARG A 465 -8.81 -14.01 -30.99
N ALA A 466 -8.93 -15.03 -31.83
CA ALA A 466 -9.86 -14.98 -32.96
C ALA A 466 -11.33 -14.83 -32.54
N GLN A 467 -11.76 -15.53 -31.49
CA GLN A 467 -13.11 -15.40 -30.93
C GLN A 467 -13.33 -14.02 -30.30
N LEU A 468 -12.31 -13.49 -29.62
CA LEU A 468 -12.34 -12.14 -29.06
C LEU A 468 -12.58 -11.09 -30.17
N TYR A 469 -11.81 -11.13 -31.24
CA TYR A 469 -11.95 -10.18 -32.35
C TYR A 469 -13.31 -10.31 -33.06
N ALA A 470 -13.83 -11.53 -33.21
CA ALA A 470 -15.17 -11.72 -33.75
C ALA A 470 -16.26 -11.10 -32.83
N SER A 471 -16.09 -11.22 -31.51
CA SER A 471 -17.00 -10.61 -30.54
C SER A 471 -16.87 -9.08 -30.52
N LEU A 472 -15.63 -8.56 -30.60
CA LEU A 472 -15.38 -7.13 -30.69
C LEU A 472 -16.05 -6.54 -31.95
N ARG A 473 -15.93 -7.20 -33.11
CA ARG A 473 -16.55 -6.74 -34.37
C ARG A 473 -18.07 -6.58 -34.20
N LYS A 474 -18.74 -7.49 -33.50
CA LYS A 474 -20.17 -7.37 -33.21
C LYS A 474 -20.49 -6.12 -32.38
N GLN A 475 -19.66 -5.78 -31.40
CA GLN A 475 -19.83 -4.57 -30.59
C GLN A 475 -19.61 -3.30 -31.42
N LEU A 476 -18.60 -3.29 -32.29
CA LEU A 476 -18.32 -2.17 -33.19
C LEU A 476 -19.46 -1.96 -34.22
N GLN A 477 -20.06 -3.04 -34.75
CA GLN A 477 -21.17 -2.98 -35.70
C GLN A 477 -22.42 -2.32 -35.11
N ILE A 478 -22.68 -2.50 -33.81
CA ILE A 478 -23.78 -1.81 -33.11
C ILE A 478 -23.42 -0.39 -32.66
N GLY A 479 -22.28 0.12 -33.13
CA GLY A 479 -21.82 1.50 -32.90
C GLY A 479 -21.04 1.72 -31.62
N ARG A 480 -20.63 0.69 -30.88
CA ARG A 480 -19.82 0.81 -29.65
C ARG A 480 -18.37 1.13 -29.97
N GLN A 481 -17.66 1.59 -28.94
CA GLN A 481 -16.23 1.88 -29.01
C GLN A 481 -15.44 0.98 -28.06
N ALA A 482 -14.16 0.77 -28.36
CA ALA A 482 -13.30 -0.13 -27.61
C ALA A 482 -11.93 0.50 -27.32
N TYR A 483 -11.41 0.19 -26.13
CA TYR A 483 -10.02 0.41 -25.76
C TYR A 483 -9.24 -0.89 -25.86
N ILE A 484 -8.01 -0.82 -26.38
CA ILE A 484 -7.02 -1.91 -26.37
C ILE A 484 -5.75 -1.36 -25.72
N VAL A 485 -5.38 -1.90 -24.56
CA VAL A 485 -4.30 -1.34 -23.72
C VAL A 485 -3.13 -2.31 -23.66
N TYR A 486 -1.93 -1.79 -23.95
CA TYR A 486 -0.67 -2.49 -23.86
C TYR A 486 0.12 -2.05 -22.63
N PRO A 487 0.85 -2.97 -21.94
CA PRO A 487 1.68 -2.60 -20.79
C PRO A 487 2.91 -1.79 -21.21
N LEU A 488 3.40 -0.93 -20.33
CA LEU A 488 4.74 -0.33 -20.44
C LEU A 488 5.75 -1.26 -19.72
N ILE A 489 6.88 -1.56 -20.39
CA ILE A 489 7.96 -2.36 -19.83
C ILE A 489 9.06 -1.38 -19.39
N GLN A 490 9.37 -1.32 -18.09
CA GLN A 490 10.35 -0.37 -17.54
C GLN A 490 11.79 -0.61 -18.02
N GLU A 491 12.10 -1.81 -18.52
CA GLU A 491 13.49 -2.17 -18.89
C GLU A 491 13.94 -1.74 -20.27
N SER A 492 13.03 -1.40 -21.22
CA SER A 492 13.41 -0.77 -22.48
C SER A 492 12.25 0.01 -23.10
N GLU A 493 12.25 1.32 -22.89
CA GLU A 493 11.28 2.25 -23.46
C GLU A 493 11.14 2.17 -25.01
N LYS A 494 12.16 1.70 -25.71
CA LYS A 494 12.12 1.50 -27.17
C LYS A 494 11.34 0.25 -27.55
N SER A 495 11.40 -0.80 -26.75
CA SER A 495 10.67 -2.06 -26.96
C SER A 495 9.17 -1.87 -26.78
N ASP A 496 8.76 -1.03 -25.82
CA ASP A 496 7.35 -0.80 -25.50
C ASP A 496 6.61 -0.02 -26.59
N LEU A 497 7.27 1.01 -27.12
CA LEU A 497 6.73 1.74 -28.26
C LEU A 497 6.57 0.82 -29.48
N LYS A 498 7.56 -0.01 -29.74
CA LYS A 498 7.52 -0.96 -30.84
C LYS A 498 6.37 -1.96 -30.70
N ASN A 499 6.17 -2.51 -29.49
CA ASN A 499 5.05 -3.41 -29.22
C ASN A 499 3.69 -2.73 -29.38
N LEU A 500 3.57 -1.46 -28.99
CA LEU A 500 2.35 -0.68 -29.17
C LEU A 500 2.11 -0.39 -30.67
N GLU A 501 3.14 0.04 -31.40
CA GLU A 501 3.06 0.32 -32.84
C GLU A 501 2.72 -0.93 -33.65
N GLU A 502 3.37 -2.06 -33.36
CA GLU A 502 3.05 -3.36 -33.95
C GLU A 502 1.59 -3.77 -33.64
N GLY A 503 1.16 -3.59 -32.39
CA GLY A 503 -0.22 -3.84 -31.99
C GLY A 503 -1.22 -2.93 -32.69
N TYR A 504 -0.90 -1.65 -32.85
CA TYR A 504 -1.72 -0.68 -33.57
C TYR A 504 -1.90 -1.06 -35.05
N GLU A 505 -0.79 -1.35 -35.77
CA GLU A 505 -0.86 -1.78 -37.16
C GLU A 505 -1.63 -3.11 -37.30
N HIS A 506 -1.39 -4.07 -36.44
CA HIS A 506 -2.13 -5.32 -36.41
C HIS A 506 -3.65 -5.13 -36.25
N ILE A 507 -4.08 -4.23 -35.36
CA ILE A 507 -5.50 -3.93 -35.17
C ILE A 507 -6.08 -3.24 -36.40
N ARG A 508 -5.35 -2.35 -37.07
CA ARG A 508 -5.76 -1.71 -38.35
C ARG A 508 -5.94 -2.74 -39.46
N GLU A 509 -5.08 -3.73 -39.54
CA GLU A 509 -5.18 -4.81 -40.55
C GLU A 509 -6.42 -5.70 -40.27
N ILE A 510 -6.74 -5.98 -39.00
CA ILE A 510 -7.87 -6.82 -38.65
C ILE A 510 -9.22 -6.08 -38.80
N PHE A 511 -9.25 -4.78 -38.53
CA PHE A 511 -10.45 -3.95 -38.55
C PHE A 511 -10.32 -2.78 -39.55
N PRO A 512 -10.07 -3.04 -40.86
CA PRO A 512 -9.88 -2.00 -41.84
C PRO A 512 -11.14 -1.15 -42.08
N GLU A 513 -12.30 -1.66 -41.66
CA GLU A 513 -13.57 -0.97 -41.77
C GLU A 513 -13.81 0.11 -40.68
N TYR A 514 -12.92 0.18 -39.67
CA TYR A 514 -13.05 1.15 -38.57
C TYR A 514 -11.78 2.00 -38.43
N GLN A 515 -11.99 3.27 -38.10
CA GLN A 515 -10.86 4.13 -37.79
C GLN A 515 -10.33 3.76 -36.39
N VAL A 516 -8.99 3.57 -36.33
CA VAL A 516 -8.23 3.28 -35.11
C VAL A 516 -7.36 4.49 -34.80
N CYS A 517 -7.37 4.95 -33.56
CA CYS A 517 -6.46 5.98 -33.04
C CYS A 517 -5.47 5.38 -32.06
N MET A 518 -4.32 6.05 -31.88
CA MET A 518 -3.26 5.60 -30.96
C MET A 518 -2.90 6.72 -29.99
N VAL A 519 -2.77 6.36 -28.68
CA VAL A 519 -2.38 7.30 -27.63
C VAL A 519 -1.34 6.71 -26.70
N HIS A 520 -0.20 7.40 -26.55
CA HIS A 520 0.87 6.98 -25.64
C HIS A 520 1.58 8.15 -24.94
N GLY A 521 2.37 7.86 -23.91
CA GLY A 521 2.99 8.88 -23.06
C GLY A 521 3.98 9.83 -23.74
N LYS A 522 4.62 9.39 -24.81
CA LYS A 522 5.64 10.16 -25.55
C LYS A 522 5.07 11.13 -26.58
N MET A 523 3.77 11.07 -26.88
CA MET A 523 3.13 12.02 -27.79
C MET A 523 3.16 13.42 -27.20
N LYS A 524 3.34 14.43 -28.09
CA LYS A 524 3.15 15.83 -27.69
C LYS A 524 1.72 16.08 -27.27
N ALA A 525 1.51 17.00 -26.33
CA ALA A 525 0.20 17.27 -25.77
C ALA A 525 -0.88 17.54 -26.85
N ALA A 526 -0.57 18.33 -27.86
CA ALA A 526 -1.48 18.65 -28.96
C ALA A 526 -1.84 17.42 -29.83
N GLU A 527 -0.87 16.57 -30.14
CA GLU A 527 -1.10 15.32 -30.90
C GLU A 527 -1.99 14.38 -30.11
N LYS A 528 -1.69 14.22 -28.81
CA LYS A 528 -2.46 13.39 -27.88
C LYS A 528 -3.91 13.88 -27.78
N GLU A 529 -4.11 15.17 -27.70
CA GLU A 529 -5.45 15.77 -27.65
C GLU A 529 -6.22 15.53 -28.97
N THR A 530 -5.56 15.67 -30.11
CA THR A 530 -6.16 15.39 -31.41
C THR A 530 -6.63 13.94 -31.54
N GLU A 531 -5.80 12.96 -31.18
CA GLU A 531 -6.16 11.54 -31.22
C GLU A 531 -7.28 11.20 -30.21
N MET A 532 -7.24 11.81 -29.02
CA MET A 532 -8.29 11.68 -28.02
C MET A 532 -9.64 12.24 -28.54
N GLN A 533 -9.63 13.39 -29.20
CA GLN A 533 -10.85 13.99 -29.76
C GLN A 533 -11.49 13.13 -30.85
N LYS A 534 -10.71 12.47 -31.71
CA LYS A 534 -11.22 11.50 -32.70
C LYS A 534 -11.99 10.36 -32.02
N PHE A 535 -11.52 9.93 -30.87
CA PHE A 535 -12.22 8.86 -30.10
C PHE A 535 -13.45 9.40 -29.37
N VAL A 536 -13.35 10.56 -28.74
CA VAL A 536 -14.50 11.19 -28.03
C VAL A 536 -15.63 11.54 -29.00
N SER A 537 -15.31 12.06 -30.18
CA SER A 537 -16.31 12.35 -31.25
C SER A 537 -16.95 11.10 -31.86
N GLY A 538 -16.36 9.92 -31.64
CA GLY A 538 -16.81 8.67 -32.27
C GLY A 538 -16.32 8.47 -33.70
N GLU A 539 -15.45 9.33 -34.22
CA GLU A 539 -14.77 9.16 -35.49
C GLU A 539 -13.89 7.91 -35.46
N ALA A 540 -13.04 7.77 -34.43
CA ALA A 540 -12.31 6.53 -34.15
C ALA A 540 -13.17 5.59 -33.27
N ARG A 541 -13.32 4.34 -33.72
CA ARG A 541 -14.08 3.31 -33.01
C ARG A 541 -13.21 2.48 -32.07
N ILE A 542 -11.92 2.40 -32.31
CA ILE A 542 -10.96 1.67 -31.51
C ILE A 542 -9.83 2.63 -31.11
N MET A 543 -9.48 2.63 -29.83
CA MET A 543 -8.28 3.31 -29.34
C MET A 543 -7.27 2.28 -28.84
N VAL A 544 -6.08 2.31 -29.42
CA VAL A 544 -4.92 1.54 -28.96
C VAL A 544 -4.05 2.45 -28.09
N ALA A 545 -3.76 2.05 -26.86
CA ALA A 545 -3.05 2.94 -25.93
C ALA A 545 -2.15 2.18 -24.96
N THR A 546 -1.25 2.91 -24.32
CA THR A 546 -0.57 2.48 -23.10
C THR A 546 -1.38 2.88 -21.86
N THR A 547 -0.82 2.71 -20.66
CA THR A 547 -1.42 3.10 -19.37
C THR A 547 -1.83 4.57 -19.26
N VAL A 548 -1.46 5.41 -20.20
CA VAL A 548 -1.79 6.86 -20.22
C VAL A 548 -3.30 7.13 -20.15
N ILE A 549 -4.14 6.19 -20.59
CA ILE A 549 -5.61 6.29 -20.46
C ILE A 549 -6.14 6.06 -19.04
N GLU A 550 -5.29 5.73 -18.07
CA GLU A 550 -5.67 5.75 -16.64
C GLU A 550 -6.18 7.13 -16.24
N VAL A 551 -5.85 8.19 -17.00
CA VAL A 551 -6.19 9.56 -16.71
C VAL A 551 -7.31 10.09 -17.61
N GLY A 552 -8.49 10.11 -17.07
CA GLY A 552 -9.43 11.22 -17.22
C GLY A 552 -10.43 11.26 -18.35
N VAL A 553 -10.39 10.49 -19.43
CA VAL A 553 -11.39 10.70 -20.51
C VAL A 553 -12.65 9.90 -20.30
N ASN A 554 -13.78 10.60 -20.27
CA ASN A 554 -15.10 10.01 -20.17
C ASN A 554 -15.73 9.81 -21.55
N VAL A 555 -15.77 8.55 -22.01
CA VAL A 555 -16.46 8.18 -23.28
C VAL A 555 -17.58 7.21 -22.95
N PRO A 556 -18.82 7.67 -22.79
CA PRO A 556 -19.95 6.81 -22.39
C PRO A 556 -20.22 5.67 -23.37
N ASN A 557 -19.89 5.84 -24.65
CA ASN A 557 -20.08 4.84 -25.70
C ASN A 557 -18.99 3.74 -25.72
N ALA A 558 -17.87 3.92 -25.00
CA ALA A 558 -16.83 2.92 -24.88
C ALA A 558 -17.27 1.80 -23.91
N SER A 559 -17.63 0.66 -24.46
CA SER A 559 -18.19 -0.48 -23.71
C SER A 559 -17.25 -1.68 -23.64
N VAL A 560 -16.15 -1.69 -24.37
CA VAL A 560 -15.17 -2.79 -24.38
C VAL A 560 -13.80 -2.30 -23.99
N MET A 561 -13.18 -2.98 -23.03
CA MET A 561 -11.78 -2.80 -22.61
C MET A 561 -11.03 -4.11 -22.81
N ILE A 562 -10.01 -4.11 -23.63
CA ILE A 562 -9.10 -5.25 -23.81
C ILE A 562 -7.75 -4.85 -23.24
N ILE A 563 -7.23 -5.63 -22.29
CA ILE A 563 -5.94 -5.40 -21.66
C ILE A 563 -5.01 -6.53 -22.09
N GLU A 564 -4.04 -6.19 -22.91
CA GLU A 564 -3.02 -7.12 -23.41
C GLU A 564 -1.94 -7.37 -22.36
N ASN A 565 -1.46 -8.61 -22.26
CA ASN A 565 -0.49 -9.05 -21.26
C ASN A 565 -0.87 -8.59 -19.84
N ALA A 566 -2.12 -8.87 -19.45
CA ALA A 566 -2.70 -8.40 -18.19
C ALA A 566 -1.90 -8.82 -16.94
N GLU A 567 -1.10 -9.90 -17.06
CA GLU A 567 -0.19 -10.36 -16.01
C GLU A 567 0.89 -9.35 -15.62
N ARG A 568 1.14 -8.34 -16.46
CA ARG A 568 2.15 -7.29 -16.22
C ARG A 568 1.63 -6.08 -15.46
N PHE A 569 0.31 -5.99 -15.29
CA PHE A 569 -0.32 -4.88 -14.56
C PHE A 569 -0.54 -5.22 -13.09
N GLY A 570 -0.43 -4.21 -12.24
CA GLY A 570 -0.90 -4.28 -10.86
C GLY A 570 -2.44 -4.30 -10.78
N LEU A 571 -3.00 -4.85 -9.68
CA LEU A 571 -4.46 -4.92 -9.49
C LEU A 571 -5.11 -3.53 -9.48
N ALA A 572 -4.48 -2.54 -8.86
CA ALA A 572 -4.97 -1.16 -8.86
C ALA A 572 -5.06 -0.57 -10.28
N GLN A 573 -4.04 -0.82 -11.13
CA GLN A 573 -4.04 -0.37 -12.53
C GLN A 573 -5.14 -1.06 -13.34
N LEU A 574 -5.26 -2.39 -13.22
CA LEU A 574 -6.33 -3.15 -13.89
C LEU A 574 -7.71 -2.62 -13.51
N HIS A 575 -7.91 -2.32 -12.22
CA HIS A 575 -9.17 -1.76 -11.74
C HIS A 575 -9.45 -0.37 -12.31
N GLN A 576 -8.46 0.52 -12.37
CA GLN A 576 -8.58 1.85 -12.98
C GLN A 576 -8.90 1.77 -14.46
N LEU A 577 -8.21 0.89 -15.21
CA LEU A 577 -8.47 0.66 -16.63
C LEU A 577 -9.89 0.11 -16.84
N ARG A 578 -10.30 -0.89 -16.07
CA ARG A 578 -11.68 -1.40 -16.10
C ARG A 578 -12.71 -0.29 -15.89
N GLY A 579 -12.45 0.62 -14.96
CA GLY A 579 -13.33 1.76 -14.67
C GLY A 579 -13.48 2.78 -15.81
N ARG A 580 -12.70 2.67 -16.91
CA ARG A 580 -12.83 3.52 -18.10
C ARG A 580 -14.02 3.12 -18.99
N VAL A 581 -14.52 1.93 -18.85
CA VAL A 581 -15.75 1.46 -19.48
C VAL A 581 -16.89 1.36 -18.45
N GLY A 582 -18.12 1.07 -18.89
CA GLY A 582 -19.27 0.96 -17.98
C GLY A 582 -19.81 2.29 -17.47
N ARG A 583 -19.62 3.37 -18.23
CA ARG A 583 -20.17 4.70 -17.91
C ARG A 583 -21.49 5.01 -18.59
N GLY A 584 -21.84 4.21 -19.58
CA GLY A 584 -23.16 4.23 -20.25
C GLY A 584 -24.16 3.28 -19.60
N ALA A 585 -25.42 3.30 -20.09
CA ALA A 585 -26.50 2.40 -19.63
C ALA A 585 -26.34 0.95 -20.12
N GLU A 586 -25.44 0.72 -21.07
CA GLU A 586 -25.27 -0.58 -21.73
C GLU A 586 -24.27 -1.47 -21.01
N GLN A 587 -24.40 -2.79 -21.26
CA GLN A 587 -23.45 -3.76 -20.73
C GLN A 587 -22.04 -3.51 -21.26
N SER A 588 -21.06 -3.49 -20.36
CA SER A 588 -19.66 -3.30 -20.69
C SER A 588 -18.82 -4.51 -20.30
N TYR A 589 -17.74 -4.70 -21.03
CA TYR A 589 -16.86 -5.86 -20.92
C TYR A 589 -15.42 -5.42 -20.72
N CYS A 590 -14.72 -6.11 -19.82
CA CYS A 590 -13.27 -5.98 -19.61
C CYS A 590 -12.62 -7.34 -19.85
N ILE A 591 -11.76 -7.44 -20.84
CA ILE A 591 -11.10 -8.69 -21.23
C ILE A 591 -9.61 -8.60 -20.85
N LEU A 592 -9.19 -9.49 -19.96
CA LEU A 592 -7.82 -9.63 -19.51
C LEU A 592 -7.14 -10.71 -20.37
N MET A 593 -6.28 -10.30 -21.30
CA MET A 593 -5.52 -11.20 -22.15
C MET A 593 -4.22 -11.61 -21.48
N THR A 594 -3.91 -12.90 -21.46
CA THR A 594 -2.70 -13.43 -20.85
C THR A 594 -2.19 -14.70 -21.56
N SER A 595 -0.91 -15.00 -21.36
CA SER A 595 -0.34 -16.27 -21.83
C SER A 595 -0.72 -17.45 -20.91
N TYR A 596 -0.60 -18.69 -21.41
CA TYR A 596 -0.79 -19.88 -20.55
C TYR A 596 0.29 -20.08 -19.50
N LYS A 597 1.47 -19.49 -19.69
CA LYS A 597 2.64 -19.69 -18.83
C LYS A 597 2.73 -18.62 -17.73
N ILE A 598 1.68 -18.45 -16.95
CA ILE A 598 1.70 -17.58 -15.77
C ILE A 598 1.85 -18.40 -14.49
N ASN A 599 2.51 -17.83 -13.48
CA ASN A 599 2.63 -18.47 -12.17
C ASN A 599 1.28 -18.44 -11.42
N GLN A 600 1.18 -19.25 -10.37
CA GLN A 600 -0.06 -19.40 -9.60
C GLN A 600 -0.52 -18.09 -8.93
N ASP A 601 0.42 -17.27 -8.43
CA ASP A 601 0.10 -16.01 -7.77
C ASP A 601 -0.45 -14.98 -8.77
N THR A 602 0.15 -14.89 -9.95
CA THR A 602 -0.35 -14.05 -11.04
C THR A 602 -1.76 -14.49 -11.50
N ARG A 603 -1.98 -15.79 -11.60
CA ARG A 603 -3.30 -16.34 -11.96
C ARG A 603 -4.35 -15.96 -10.93
N LYS A 604 -4.09 -16.15 -9.64
CA LYS A 604 -4.99 -15.73 -8.55
C LYS A 604 -5.30 -14.24 -8.61
N ARG A 605 -4.29 -13.39 -8.91
CA ARG A 605 -4.46 -11.94 -9.05
C ARG A 605 -5.45 -11.61 -10.17
N LEU A 606 -5.34 -12.23 -11.34
CA LEU A 606 -6.24 -12.00 -12.46
C LEU A 606 -7.65 -12.59 -12.21
N GLU A 607 -7.74 -13.72 -11.52
CA GLU A 607 -9.02 -14.34 -11.11
C GLU A 607 -9.80 -13.41 -10.18
N ILE A 608 -9.15 -12.77 -9.20
CA ILE A 608 -9.80 -11.78 -8.31
C ILE A 608 -10.41 -10.62 -9.11
N MET A 609 -9.72 -10.14 -10.14
CA MET A 609 -10.27 -9.09 -11.02
C MET A 609 -11.52 -9.54 -11.76
N ALA A 610 -11.63 -10.82 -12.10
CA ALA A 610 -12.79 -11.40 -12.77
C ALA A 610 -13.98 -11.67 -11.81
N GLU A 611 -13.68 -12.00 -10.55
CA GLU A 611 -14.67 -12.39 -9.54
C GLU A 611 -15.42 -11.21 -8.92
N THR A 612 -14.77 -10.03 -8.82
CA THR A 612 -15.38 -8.88 -8.14
C THR A 612 -15.23 -7.58 -8.91
N ASN A 613 -16.29 -6.75 -8.84
CA ASN A 613 -16.26 -5.37 -9.29
C ASN A 613 -15.96 -4.37 -8.15
N ASP A 614 -15.93 -4.83 -6.90
CA ASP A 614 -15.67 -4.01 -5.74
C ASP A 614 -14.19 -3.62 -5.65
N GLY A 615 -13.89 -2.36 -5.87
CA GLY A 615 -12.53 -1.83 -5.85
C GLY A 615 -11.86 -1.92 -4.48
N PHE A 616 -12.61 -1.88 -3.37
CA PHE A 616 -12.06 -2.03 -2.02
C PHE A 616 -11.58 -3.47 -1.78
N ARG A 617 -12.35 -4.47 -2.21
CA ARG A 617 -11.94 -5.89 -2.16
C ARG A 617 -10.70 -6.15 -3.02
N ILE A 618 -10.63 -5.52 -4.20
CA ILE A 618 -9.45 -5.62 -5.07
C ILE A 618 -8.23 -4.99 -4.40
N ALA A 619 -8.38 -3.82 -3.78
CA ALA A 619 -7.29 -3.15 -3.07
C ALA A 619 -6.81 -3.94 -1.85
N GLU A 620 -7.72 -4.56 -1.09
CA GLU A 620 -7.36 -5.45 0.03
C GLU A 620 -6.57 -6.66 -0.46
N ALA A 621 -7.00 -7.27 -1.57
CA ALA A 621 -6.29 -8.40 -2.17
C ALA A 621 -4.90 -8.00 -2.71
N ASP A 622 -4.78 -6.85 -3.38
CA ASP A 622 -3.50 -6.31 -3.84
C ASP A 622 -2.53 -6.12 -2.67
N MET A 623 -3.03 -5.54 -1.58
CA MET A 623 -2.26 -5.31 -0.38
C MET A 623 -1.80 -6.60 0.31
N GLN A 624 -2.64 -7.64 0.32
CA GLN A 624 -2.28 -8.95 0.89
C GLN A 624 -1.23 -9.70 0.06
N MET A 625 -1.25 -9.53 -1.27
CA MET A 625 -0.32 -10.18 -2.21
C MET A 625 1.04 -9.49 -2.27
N ARG A 626 1.09 -8.17 -2.10
CA ARG A 626 2.35 -7.41 -1.99
C ARG A 626 2.96 -7.70 -0.63
N GLY A 627 4.18 -8.18 -0.61
CA GLY A 627 4.91 -8.37 0.64
C GLY A 627 5.17 -7.04 1.37
N PRO A 628 5.68 -7.08 2.62
CA PRO A 628 5.96 -5.87 3.40
C PRO A 628 7.01 -4.93 2.79
N GLY A 629 7.84 -5.39 1.84
CA GLY A 629 8.92 -4.59 1.22
C GLY A 629 8.47 -3.61 0.12
N ASP A 630 7.32 -3.83 -0.52
CA ASP A 630 6.89 -3.01 -1.67
C ASP A 630 6.10 -1.74 -1.26
N MET A 631 5.87 -1.52 0.03
CA MET A 631 5.16 -0.33 0.52
C MET A 631 6.05 0.90 0.71
N GLU A 632 7.37 0.76 0.57
CA GLU A 632 8.31 1.90 0.64
C GLU A 632 8.08 2.96 -0.44
N GLY A 633 7.44 2.62 -1.57
CA GLY A 633 7.07 3.56 -2.63
C GLY A 633 5.87 4.47 -2.31
N THR A 634 5.15 4.27 -1.21
CA THR A 634 3.95 5.04 -0.84
C THR A 634 4.22 6.13 0.21
N GLN A 635 5.42 6.69 0.26
CA GLN A 635 5.78 7.83 1.14
C GLN A 635 5.06 9.13 0.75
N GLN A 636 3.74 9.08 0.57
CA GLN A 636 2.95 10.28 0.24
C GLN A 636 2.54 11.09 1.47
N SER A 637 2.70 10.54 2.67
CA SER A 637 2.35 11.21 3.94
C SER A 637 3.51 11.95 4.61
N GLY A 638 4.74 11.84 4.07
CA GLY A 638 5.94 12.43 4.71
C GLY A 638 6.37 11.74 6.02
N ILE A 639 5.69 10.69 6.47
CA ILE A 639 6.03 9.91 7.66
C ILE A 639 6.60 8.57 7.19
N ALA A 640 7.89 8.36 7.39
CA ALA A 640 8.51 7.05 7.15
C ALA A 640 8.10 6.11 8.29
N PHE A 641 7.27 5.10 7.99
CA PHE A 641 6.88 4.09 8.96
C PHE A 641 7.86 2.91 8.89
N ASN A 642 8.79 2.86 9.82
CA ASN A 642 9.71 1.73 9.95
C ASN A 642 9.10 0.70 10.91
N LEU A 643 8.08 -0.06 10.44
CA LEU A 643 7.42 -1.10 11.24
C LEU A 643 8.32 -2.32 11.35
N GLN A 644 8.56 -2.78 12.59
CA GLN A 644 9.45 -3.89 12.89
C GLN A 644 8.73 -5.25 12.84
N ILE A 645 7.47 -5.31 13.28
CA ILE A 645 6.71 -6.55 13.40
C ILE A 645 5.31 -6.46 12.79
N ALA A 646 4.66 -5.32 12.89
CA ALA A 646 3.32 -5.14 12.34
C ALA A 646 3.36 -4.99 10.82
N ASN A 647 2.31 -5.48 10.17
CA ASN A 647 2.10 -5.33 8.73
C ASN A 647 0.73 -4.71 8.49
N LEU A 648 0.69 -3.48 7.97
CA LEU A 648 -0.56 -2.74 7.76
C LEU A 648 -1.57 -3.50 6.90
N ALA A 649 -1.10 -4.37 6.00
CA ALA A 649 -1.93 -5.19 5.14
C ALA A 649 -2.60 -6.36 5.87
N LYS A 650 -1.84 -7.03 6.75
CA LYS A 650 -2.29 -8.26 7.41
C LYS A 650 -2.94 -7.98 8.77
N ASP A 651 -2.53 -6.90 9.42
CA ASP A 651 -2.90 -6.59 10.81
C ASP A 651 -3.97 -5.48 10.90
N ALA A 652 -4.81 -5.33 9.85
CA ALA A 652 -5.85 -4.30 9.75
C ALA A 652 -6.82 -4.28 10.96
N GLN A 653 -7.17 -5.45 11.50
CA GLN A 653 -8.03 -5.54 12.69
C GLN A 653 -7.31 -5.02 13.95
N ILE A 654 -6.03 -5.37 14.09
CA ILE A 654 -5.21 -4.89 15.23
C ILE A 654 -5.05 -3.37 15.12
N LEU A 655 -4.83 -2.86 13.90
CA LEU A 655 -4.70 -1.42 13.64
C LEU A 655 -5.95 -0.64 14.04
N GLN A 656 -7.15 -1.15 13.70
CA GLN A 656 -8.41 -0.49 14.10
C GLN A 656 -8.55 -0.42 15.62
N VAL A 657 -8.32 -1.54 16.32
CA VAL A 657 -8.38 -1.58 17.78
C VAL A 657 -7.32 -0.68 18.41
N ALA A 658 -6.10 -0.67 17.86
CA ALA A 658 -5.02 0.19 18.33
C ALA A 658 -5.37 1.69 18.16
N ARG A 659 -6.02 2.08 17.07
CA ARG A 659 -6.49 3.44 16.82
C ARG A 659 -7.56 3.87 17.83
N ASP A 660 -8.55 3.00 18.08
CA ASP A 660 -9.64 3.27 19.03
C ASP A 660 -9.08 3.44 20.46
N GLU A 661 -8.11 2.60 20.83
CA GLU A 661 -7.45 2.71 22.14
C GLU A 661 -6.52 3.94 22.24
N ALA A 662 -5.84 4.32 21.15
CA ALA A 662 -4.97 5.49 21.11
C ALA A 662 -5.74 6.81 21.16
N GLY A 663 -7.00 6.82 20.73
CA GLY A 663 -7.88 7.98 20.83
C GLY A 663 -8.26 8.34 22.26
N LYS A 664 -8.49 7.33 23.12
CA LYS A 664 -9.02 7.50 24.48
C LYS A 664 -8.17 8.42 25.39
N PRO A 665 -6.83 8.24 25.49
CA PRO A 665 -6.01 9.17 26.26
C PRO A 665 -6.11 10.60 25.75
N LEU A 666 -6.16 10.77 24.44
CA LEU A 666 -6.21 12.09 23.80
C LEU A 666 -7.58 12.76 23.96
N ASP A 667 -8.68 12.04 24.19
CA ASP A 667 -10.01 12.61 24.42
C ASP A 667 -10.08 13.41 25.72
N SER A 668 -9.33 13.00 26.74
CA SER A 668 -9.28 13.62 28.04
C SER A 668 -8.04 14.49 28.28
N ASP A 669 -6.97 14.28 27.51
CA ASP A 669 -5.66 14.90 27.69
C ASP A 669 -4.89 14.97 26.36
N GLU A 670 -5.18 15.97 25.55
CA GLU A 670 -4.60 16.10 24.20
C GLU A 670 -3.07 16.24 24.18
N LEU A 671 -2.49 16.77 25.27
CA LEU A 671 -1.03 16.96 25.42
C LEU A 671 -0.34 15.79 26.11
N LEU A 672 -1.10 14.84 26.65
CA LEU A 672 -0.62 13.70 27.45
C LEU A 672 0.20 14.16 28.67
N GLU A 673 -0.30 15.19 29.39
CA GLU A 673 0.40 15.78 30.54
C GLU A 673 -0.03 15.20 31.87
N ARG A 674 -1.19 14.54 31.93
CA ARG A 674 -1.69 13.92 33.14
C ARG A 674 -0.79 12.78 33.62
N PRO A 675 -0.69 12.54 34.93
CA PRO A 675 0.17 11.51 35.49
C PRO A 675 -0.05 10.11 34.91
N GLU A 676 -1.30 9.73 34.65
CA GLU A 676 -1.68 8.45 34.05
C GLU A 676 -1.16 8.27 32.60
N ASN A 677 -0.92 9.37 31.87
CA ASN A 677 -0.47 9.38 30.48
C ASN A 677 1.05 9.56 30.33
N GLN A 678 1.79 9.75 31.43
CA GLN A 678 3.24 9.99 31.36
C GLN A 678 4.02 8.83 30.73
N ILE A 679 3.59 7.57 30.97
CA ILE A 679 4.21 6.39 30.37
C ILE A 679 4.09 6.48 28.86
N VAL A 680 2.89 6.80 28.37
CA VAL A 680 2.58 6.94 26.93
C VAL A 680 3.37 8.08 26.31
N ARG A 681 3.42 9.24 26.97
CA ARG A 681 4.18 10.42 26.50
C ARG A 681 5.67 10.13 26.38
N LYS A 682 6.25 9.49 27.42
CA LYS A 682 7.67 9.15 27.45
C LYS A 682 8.04 8.20 26.31
N GLU A 683 7.24 7.17 26.10
CA GLU A 683 7.49 6.17 25.08
C GLU A 683 7.25 6.75 23.66
N LEU A 684 6.20 7.54 23.47
CA LEU A 684 5.93 8.25 22.22
C LEU A 684 7.13 9.14 21.84
N ASN A 685 7.64 9.91 22.79
CA ASN A 685 8.80 10.76 22.54
C ASN A 685 10.05 9.91 22.21
N ARG A 686 10.29 8.81 22.93
CA ARG A 686 11.42 7.90 22.65
C ARG A 686 11.40 7.37 21.22
N ILE A 687 10.22 6.97 20.72
CA ILE A 687 10.04 6.39 19.39
C ILE A 687 10.22 7.46 18.31
N PHE A 688 9.67 8.66 18.50
CA PHE A 688 9.57 9.69 17.45
C PHE A 688 10.52 10.89 17.64
N GLU A 689 11.28 10.99 18.73
CA GLU A 689 12.26 12.08 18.93
C GLU A 689 13.38 12.12 17.88
N LYS A 690 13.77 10.98 17.34
CA LYS A 690 14.75 10.89 16.25
C LYS A 690 14.21 11.40 14.90
N GLN A 691 12.89 11.59 14.78
CA GLN A 691 12.21 12.02 13.54
C GLN A 691 11.84 13.52 13.54
N LYS A 692 12.41 14.33 14.45
CA LYS A 692 12.07 15.75 14.68
C LYS A 692 12.15 16.69 13.45
N ASN A 693 12.67 16.27 12.32
CA ASN A 693 12.93 17.18 11.19
C ASN A 693 11.84 17.23 10.11
N TRP A 694 10.77 16.45 10.18
CA TRP A 694 9.77 16.39 9.10
C TRP A 694 8.42 17.04 9.43
N GLY A 695 8.09 17.23 10.71
CA GLY A 695 6.81 17.77 11.15
C GLY A 695 6.68 19.31 11.10
N LEU A 696 7.77 20.02 10.75
CA LEU A 696 7.78 21.50 10.67
C LEU A 696 7.71 22.03 9.23
N ILE A 697 7.66 21.16 8.23
CA ILE A 697 7.62 21.50 6.79
C ILE A 697 6.24 21.23 6.18
N SER A 698 5.27 20.75 6.94
CA SER A 698 3.89 20.55 6.47
C SER A 698 2.94 21.60 7.00
#